data_260bcea38f8467263ff7b8c8d04c7f58
#
_entry.id   260bcea38f8467263ff7b8c8d04c7f58
#
_cell.length_a   1.000
_cell.length_b   1.000
_cell.length_c   1.000
_cell.angle_alpha   90.00
_cell.angle_beta   90.00
_cell.angle_gamma   90.00
#
_symmetry.space_group_name_H-M   'P 1'
#
loop_
_entity.id
_entity.type
_entity.pdbx_description
1 polymer ?
#
loop_
_entity_poly.entity_id
_entity_poly.type
_entity_poly.pdbx_seq_one_letter_code
_entity_poly.pdbx_strand_id
1 'polypeptide(L)'
;MNIFKQLTIVWTMSLIFWTTLSHAQIDKQGNQLPVAQELIIRPYVQYHTPGEATLYWKTDVPGPSIIEYGSATSERKRVKDAKPKTDHSVNLTGLDEDTVYLYSVTTESKGKATTSADYSFDTTFNYTVKPIDTSLNPYESIKGYAQAAEKILRETGITEGYCLVYAAGRGQLAFELAKRSELIVLGVDDDMKAIGEGRQILSKAGLYGDRITLMHSKSLDATPFTANYANLIVSDRALNAEQVPGTSNEVLRVLRPNGGVAYISGTAESLKDWVSLNADSFTIAKGKKSYWAKSVKAALPNAGSWSHQYGNTTNNSNSGDTLGGAGKTNEMRVQWLGRPGADFGIDRNPRMPAPLSMNGRLFHQGLNRVCGLDMYNGAMLWMLEVPGLRRVNIPRDAANWCLDEDSVYMAIEGNCWSVDSQTGSLDHLYQLPEKAKRDTHEWGLMMQEDERIFGSTVIKGGSYTTYWGKEAWYDQREGTGTFKVCSDSLFSITKNKTEADWTYKNGLIVNATVTIADNKIYFVETRNDIAKAIKTGRVEVPEIWLDQYLVALDANTGELLWEQAIDTEDGIVVFYLTYANDMLLITSSLRPKYHLYGFSAKDGTQKWHSSHDWVSDNHGSHMIHPAVTGETVFLEPMGYSVATGEKLRDDLGRREGCATVAATSNALIYRGENRRVAMWDIEEAEVTSWMNLRPSCWLSVVPSGGMILAPEGGGGCSCGNWVETSLGFLPDFSD
;
A
#
# COMPACT_ATOMS: atom_id res chain seq x y z
N MET A 1 39.74 -21.30 -16.48
CA MET A 1 38.72 -22.23 -17.02
C MET A 1 37.89 -22.92 -15.93
N ASN A 2 38.14 -22.72 -14.66
CA ASN A 2 37.39 -23.36 -13.57
C ASN A 2 36.37 -22.44 -12.84
N ILE A 3 36.40 -21.15 -13.10
CA ILE A 3 35.46 -20.21 -12.45
C ILE A 3 34.10 -20.16 -13.18
N PHE A 4 34.09 -20.41 -14.50
CA PHE A 4 32.85 -20.46 -15.28
C PHE A 4 31.99 -21.72 -15.04
N LYS A 5 32.59 -22.82 -14.59
CA LYS A 5 31.81 -24.04 -14.26
C LYS A 5 31.10 -23.98 -12.92
N GLN A 6 31.62 -23.20 -11.95
CA GLN A 6 30.93 -23.03 -10.67
C GLN A 6 29.77 -22.06 -10.75
N LEU A 7 29.86 -21.01 -11.56
CA LEU A 7 28.74 -20.09 -11.80
C LEU A 7 27.56 -20.73 -12.54
N THR A 8 27.83 -21.66 -13.46
CA THR A 8 26.76 -22.37 -14.20
C THR A 8 26.02 -23.38 -13.33
N ILE A 9 26.66 -23.97 -12.34
CA ILE A 9 26.01 -24.92 -11.40
C ILE A 9 25.13 -24.18 -10.38
N VAL A 10 25.55 -23.01 -9.92
CA VAL A 10 24.76 -22.16 -9.01
C VAL A 10 23.50 -21.61 -9.75
N TRP A 11 23.63 -21.20 -11.01
CA TRP A 11 22.50 -20.74 -11.81
C TRP A 11 21.50 -21.84 -12.16
N THR A 12 21.96 -23.06 -12.45
CA THR A 12 21.06 -24.20 -12.71
C THR A 12 20.38 -24.72 -11.44
N MET A 13 21.02 -24.68 -10.29
CA MET A 13 20.35 -25.01 -9.03
C MET A 13 19.33 -23.92 -8.62
N SER A 14 19.64 -22.64 -8.79
CA SER A 14 18.68 -21.57 -8.55
C SER A 14 17.46 -21.65 -9.48
N LEU A 15 17.65 -21.95 -10.78
CA LEU A 15 16.52 -22.13 -11.70
C LEU A 15 15.67 -23.36 -11.38
N ILE A 16 16.27 -24.46 -10.88
CA ILE A 16 15.52 -25.66 -10.47
C ILE A 16 14.72 -25.39 -9.17
N PHE A 17 15.27 -24.61 -8.24
CA PHE A 17 14.56 -24.21 -7.02
C PHE A 17 13.39 -23.24 -7.31
N TRP A 18 13.53 -22.34 -8.28
CA TRP A 18 12.48 -21.40 -8.64
C TRP A 18 11.30 -22.02 -9.36
N THR A 19 11.53 -23.08 -10.15
CA THR A 19 10.43 -23.80 -10.84
C THR A 19 9.64 -24.71 -9.90
N THR A 20 10.19 -25.11 -8.75
CA THR A 20 9.47 -25.96 -7.78
C THR A 20 8.64 -25.17 -6.77
N LEU A 21 8.98 -23.91 -6.48
CA LEU A 21 8.22 -23.07 -5.55
C LEU A 21 6.87 -22.58 -6.11
N SER A 22 6.73 -22.45 -7.43
CA SER A 22 5.44 -22.10 -8.08
C SER A 22 4.51 -23.31 -8.35
N HIS A 23 4.99 -24.54 -8.14
CA HIS A 23 4.28 -25.78 -8.54
C HIS A 23 3.85 -26.68 -7.36
N ALA A 24 4.03 -26.25 -6.10
CA ALA A 24 3.74 -27.08 -4.93
C ALA A 24 2.24 -27.39 -4.68
N GLN A 25 1.35 -26.94 -5.55
CA GLN A 25 -0.09 -27.20 -5.44
C GLN A 25 -0.68 -28.07 -6.56
N ILE A 26 0.14 -28.53 -7.49
CA ILE A 26 -0.31 -29.33 -8.61
C ILE A 26 0.55 -30.59 -8.66
N ASP A 27 -0.08 -31.77 -8.72
CA ASP A 27 0.64 -33.03 -8.97
C ASP A 27 1.31 -33.00 -10.35
N LYS A 28 2.16 -34.02 -10.62
CA LYS A 28 2.85 -34.13 -11.91
C LYS A 28 1.92 -34.25 -13.12
N GLN A 29 0.63 -34.37 -12.91
CA GLN A 29 -0.43 -34.50 -13.92
C GLN A 29 -1.30 -33.22 -14.01
N GLY A 30 -1.00 -32.17 -13.24
CA GLY A 30 -1.74 -30.90 -13.28
C GLY A 30 -3.00 -30.87 -12.41
N ASN A 31 -3.23 -31.87 -11.56
CA ASN A 31 -4.36 -31.91 -10.66
C ASN A 31 -4.01 -31.18 -9.36
N GLN A 32 -4.96 -30.45 -8.80
CA GLN A 32 -4.84 -29.93 -7.44
C GLN A 32 -4.67 -31.10 -6.46
N LEU A 33 -3.61 -31.09 -5.67
CA LEU A 33 -3.47 -32.06 -4.60
C LEU A 33 -4.67 -31.94 -3.65
N PRO A 34 -5.25 -33.06 -3.20
CA PRO A 34 -6.41 -33.03 -2.32
C PRO A 34 -6.08 -32.23 -1.08
N VAL A 35 -6.84 -31.15 -0.87
CA VAL A 35 -6.71 -30.27 0.31
C VAL A 35 -7.03 -31.10 1.55
N ALA A 36 -6.00 -31.40 2.27
CA ALA A 36 -6.09 -32.08 3.54
C ALA A 36 -6.59 -31.08 4.58
N GLN A 37 -7.73 -31.35 5.20
CA GLN A 37 -8.42 -30.54 6.22
C GLN A 37 -8.33 -29.01 6.00
N GLU A 38 -9.46 -28.37 5.86
CA GLU A 38 -9.54 -26.97 5.50
C GLU A 38 -8.85 -26.07 6.53
N LEU A 39 -7.73 -25.52 6.12
CA LEU A 39 -7.19 -24.33 6.75
C LEU A 39 -8.14 -23.18 6.37
N ILE A 40 -8.88 -22.66 7.34
CA ILE A 40 -9.74 -21.48 7.13
C ILE A 40 -8.87 -20.28 6.74
N ILE A 41 -7.71 -20.15 7.42
CA ILE A 41 -6.68 -19.19 7.08
C ILE A 41 -5.39 -19.97 6.89
N ARG A 42 -4.76 -19.81 5.72
CA ARG A 42 -3.43 -20.37 5.45
C ARG A 42 -2.37 -19.74 6.34
N PRO A 43 -1.29 -20.45 6.64
CA PRO A 43 -0.21 -19.88 7.43
C PRO A 43 0.34 -18.62 6.79
N TYR A 44 0.48 -17.56 7.58
CA TYR A 44 1.16 -16.33 7.23
C TYR A 44 2.13 -15.91 8.33
N VAL A 45 3.06 -15.04 8.01
CA VAL A 45 4.13 -14.64 8.90
C VAL A 45 4.06 -13.14 9.18
N GLN A 46 4.22 -12.78 10.44
CA GLN A 46 4.45 -11.40 10.88
C GLN A 46 5.76 -11.34 11.67
N TYR A 47 6.55 -10.31 11.39
CA TYR A 47 7.78 -10.01 12.11
C TYR A 47 7.51 -8.99 13.21
N HIS A 48 7.99 -9.27 14.43
CA HIS A 48 7.88 -8.38 15.57
C HIS A 48 9.24 -8.00 16.15
N THR A 49 10.26 -8.85 15.93
CA THR A 49 11.60 -8.68 16.47
C THR A 49 12.61 -9.26 15.48
N PRO A 50 13.82 -8.68 15.32
CA PRO A 50 14.88 -9.27 14.51
C PRO A 50 15.24 -10.67 15.02
N GLY A 51 15.47 -11.60 14.08
CA GLY A 51 15.77 -12.99 14.40
C GLY A 51 14.57 -13.82 14.90
N GLU A 52 13.35 -13.27 14.81
CA GLU A 52 12.11 -13.95 15.16
C GLU A 52 11.07 -13.81 14.06
N ALA A 53 10.17 -14.79 13.97
CA ALA A 53 9.02 -14.77 13.08
C ALA A 53 7.82 -15.44 13.75
N THR A 54 6.68 -14.77 13.80
CA THR A 54 5.45 -15.37 14.30
C THR A 54 4.60 -15.87 13.15
N LEU A 55 4.29 -17.15 13.18
CA LEU A 55 3.42 -17.79 12.20
C LEU A 55 2.00 -17.89 12.78
N TYR A 56 1.03 -17.47 11.98
CA TYR A 56 -0.39 -17.51 12.31
C TYR A 56 -1.15 -18.35 11.29
N TRP A 57 -2.13 -19.14 11.75
CA TRP A 57 -3.09 -19.82 10.86
C TRP A 57 -4.37 -20.15 11.62
N LYS A 58 -5.42 -20.50 10.89
CA LYS A 58 -6.72 -20.86 11.49
C LYS A 58 -7.24 -22.17 10.91
N THR A 59 -7.77 -23.03 11.83
CA THR A 59 -8.40 -24.29 11.47
C THR A 59 -9.90 -24.30 11.83
N ASP A 60 -10.65 -25.15 11.17
CA ASP A 60 -12.10 -25.33 11.41
C ASP A 60 -12.41 -26.02 12.75
N VAL A 61 -11.48 -26.86 13.23
CA VAL A 61 -11.62 -27.61 14.48
C VAL A 61 -10.41 -27.38 15.38
N PRO A 62 -10.59 -27.40 16.73
CA PRO A 62 -9.49 -27.25 17.65
C PRO A 62 -8.47 -28.40 17.53
N GLY A 63 -7.17 -28.04 17.48
CA GLY A 63 -6.06 -28.98 17.46
C GLY A 63 -4.77 -28.37 18.01
N PRO A 64 -3.70 -29.17 18.18
CA PRO A 64 -2.39 -28.67 18.55
C PRO A 64 -1.77 -27.82 17.44
N SER A 65 -0.92 -26.87 17.80
CA SER A 65 -0.12 -26.12 16.84
C SER A 65 1.21 -26.84 16.60
N ILE A 66 1.44 -27.33 15.39
CA ILE A 66 2.66 -28.04 15.04
C ILE A 66 3.26 -27.42 13.79
N ILE A 67 4.54 -27.02 13.86
CA ILE A 67 5.30 -26.47 12.75
C ILE A 67 6.59 -27.27 12.58
N GLU A 68 6.94 -27.57 11.32
CA GLU A 68 8.26 -28.02 10.94
C GLU A 68 8.89 -26.96 10.02
N TYR A 69 10.09 -26.47 10.36
CA TYR A 69 10.76 -25.40 9.61
C TYR A 69 12.25 -25.59 9.55
N GLY A 70 12.90 -25.04 8.52
CA GLY A 70 14.35 -25.04 8.35
C GLY A 70 14.77 -24.26 7.11
N SER A 71 16.03 -23.84 7.08
CA SER A 71 16.62 -23.27 5.86
C SER A 71 16.96 -24.37 4.85
N ALA A 72 17.31 -23.98 3.63
CA ALA A 72 17.70 -24.94 2.58
C ALA A 72 18.93 -25.80 2.95
N THR A 73 19.74 -25.35 3.92
CA THR A 73 20.98 -25.99 4.34
C THR A 73 20.94 -26.60 5.75
N SER A 74 19.80 -26.48 6.45
CA SER A 74 19.64 -26.98 7.81
C SER A 74 18.63 -28.11 7.90
N GLU A 75 18.81 -28.99 8.89
CA GLU A 75 17.76 -29.94 9.25
C GLU A 75 16.52 -29.19 9.77
N ARG A 76 15.34 -29.72 9.46
CA ARG A 76 14.08 -29.13 9.94
C ARG A 76 13.94 -29.30 11.45
N LYS A 77 13.65 -28.23 12.11
CA LYS A 77 13.25 -28.18 13.53
C LYS A 77 11.74 -28.34 13.62
N ARG A 78 11.29 -28.98 14.70
CA ARG A 78 9.86 -29.14 15.00
C ARG A 78 9.49 -28.42 16.27
N VAL A 79 8.44 -27.60 16.19
CA VAL A 79 7.83 -26.91 17.35
C VAL A 79 6.41 -27.43 17.51
N LYS A 80 6.01 -27.78 18.75
CA LYS A 80 4.67 -28.26 19.06
C LYS A 80 4.14 -27.55 20.32
N ASP A 81 2.99 -26.86 20.16
CA ASP A 81 2.13 -26.46 21.27
C ASP A 81 0.96 -27.43 21.33
N ALA A 82 0.90 -28.25 22.39
CA ALA A 82 -0.07 -29.31 22.54
C ALA A 82 -1.48 -28.81 22.91
N LYS A 83 -1.64 -27.52 23.25
CA LYS A 83 -2.95 -26.95 23.64
C LYS A 83 -3.87 -26.88 22.41
N PRO A 84 -5.05 -27.53 22.43
CA PRO A 84 -5.97 -27.45 21.32
C PRO A 84 -6.54 -26.03 21.16
N LYS A 85 -6.46 -25.49 19.96
CA LYS A 85 -7.01 -24.17 19.57
C LYS A 85 -7.36 -24.17 18.08
N THR A 86 -8.18 -23.24 17.65
CA THR A 86 -8.52 -23.00 16.24
C THR A 86 -7.68 -21.87 15.66
N ASP A 87 -7.36 -20.89 16.47
CA ASP A 87 -6.51 -19.77 16.09
C ASP A 87 -5.09 -20.09 16.63
N HIS A 88 -4.22 -20.37 15.69
CA HIS A 88 -2.85 -20.81 15.97
C HIS A 88 -1.87 -19.65 15.85
N SER A 89 -0.93 -19.58 16.80
CA SER A 89 0.17 -18.63 16.80
C SER A 89 1.40 -19.31 17.38
N VAL A 90 2.49 -19.31 16.63
CA VAL A 90 3.78 -19.89 17.06
C VAL A 90 4.91 -18.92 16.71
N ASN A 91 5.64 -18.48 17.73
CA ASN A 91 6.83 -17.66 17.55
C ASN A 91 8.07 -18.54 17.35
N LEU A 92 8.77 -18.36 16.24
CA LEU A 92 10.07 -18.97 15.94
C LEU A 92 11.16 -17.99 16.34
N THR A 93 12.16 -18.45 17.07
CA THR A 93 13.29 -17.65 17.58
C THR A 93 14.63 -18.20 17.11
N GLY A 94 15.66 -17.35 17.13
CA GLY A 94 17.00 -17.73 16.73
C GLY A 94 17.10 -18.03 15.24
N LEU A 95 16.38 -17.24 14.45
CA LEU A 95 16.47 -17.25 12.99
C LEU A 95 17.66 -16.43 12.53
N ASP A 96 18.35 -16.94 11.51
CA ASP A 96 19.42 -16.21 10.84
C ASP A 96 18.84 -15.08 9.99
N GLU A 97 19.54 -13.96 9.91
CA GLU A 97 19.22 -12.85 9.02
C GLU A 97 19.44 -13.28 7.55
N ASP A 98 18.83 -12.57 6.60
CA ASP A 98 18.98 -12.77 5.16
C ASP A 98 18.82 -14.24 4.72
N THR A 99 17.87 -14.95 5.32
CA THR A 99 17.70 -16.39 5.12
C THR A 99 16.27 -16.76 4.76
N VAL A 100 16.12 -17.55 3.70
CA VAL A 100 14.84 -18.16 3.33
C VAL A 100 14.61 -19.43 4.14
N TYR A 101 13.51 -19.49 4.87
CA TYR A 101 13.03 -20.64 5.60
C TYR A 101 11.85 -21.30 4.89
N LEU A 102 11.89 -22.63 4.79
CA LEU A 102 10.73 -23.44 4.40
C LEU A 102 10.03 -23.92 5.66
N TYR A 103 8.71 -23.94 5.65
CA TYR A 103 7.93 -24.44 6.77
C TYR A 103 6.64 -25.12 6.33
N SER A 104 6.15 -26.04 7.14
CA SER A 104 4.84 -26.64 7.03
C SER A 104 4.13 -26.69 8.37
N VAL A 105 2.79 -26.63 8.36
CA VAL A 105 1.99 -26.76 9.57
C VAL A 105 1.25 -28.08 9.56
N THR A 106 1.14 -28.73 10.71
CA THR A 106 0.37 -29.95 10.89
C THR A 106 -0.80 -29.70 11.81
N THR A 107 -1.98 -30.09 11.40
CA THR A 107 -3.20 -30.11 12.20
C THR A 107 -3.55 -31.56 12.58
N GLU A 108 -3.93 -31.77 13.84
CA GLU A 108 -4.37 -33.09 14.32
C GLU A 108 -5.84 -32.99 14.76
N SER A 109 -6.73 -33.73 14.12
CA SER A 109 -8.13 -33.80 14.49
C SER A 109 -8.63 -35.22 14.46
N LYS A 110 -9.35 -35.65 15.50
CA LYS A 110 -9.95 -36.99 15.64
C LYS A 110 -8.96 -38.13 15.35
N GLY A 111 -7.69 -37.97 15.76
CA GLY A 111 -6.64 -38.98 15.60
C GLY A 111 -6.04 -39.05 14.20
N LYS A 112 -6.40 -38.13 13.31
CA LYS A 112 -5.78 -38.01 11.96
C LYS A 112 -4.96 -36.73 11.92
N ALA A 113 -3.68 -36.87 11.59
CA ALA A 113 -2.79 -35.76 11.31
C ALA A 113 -2.79 -35.41 9.83
N THR A 114 -2.80 -34.14 9.53
CA THR A 114 -2.69 -33.63 8.17
C THR A 114 -1.67 -32.52 8.12
N THR A 115 -0.67 -32.63 7.26
CA THR A 115 0.38 -31.64 7.08
C THR A 115 0.14 -30.84 5.81
N SER A 116 0.28 -29.54 5.89
CA SER A 116 0.18 -28.61 4.74
C SER A 116 1.30 -28.87 3.72
N ALA A 117 1.17 -28.30 2.53
CA ALA A 117 2.31 -28.08 1.65
C ALA A 117 3.39 -27.22 2.34
N ASP A 118 4.59 -27.23 1.81
CA ASP A 118 5.63 -26.31 2.24
C ASP A 118 5.32 -24.89 1.78
N TYR A 119 5.45 -23.96 2.72
CA TYR A 119 5.47 -22.52 2.51
C TYR A 119 6.88 -21.99 2.76
N SER A 120 7.10 -20.73 2.43
CA SER A 120 8.38 -20.06 2.73
C SER A 120 8.15 -18.69 3.34
N PHE A 121 9.11 -18.24 4.13
CA PHE A 121 9.28 -16.84 4.53
C PHE A 121 10.77 -16.47 4.42
N ASP A 122 11.05 -15.17 4.31
CA ASP A 122 12.39 -14.66 4.05
C ASP A 122 12.74 -13.56 5.05
N THR A 123 13.69 -13.86 5.94
CA THR A 123 14.11 -12.93 7.00
C THR A 123 14.84 -11.69 6.48
N THR A 124 15.22 -11.64 5.19
CA THR A 124 15.70 -10.43 4.51
C THR A 124 14.68 -9.29 4.61
N PHE A 125 13.39 -9.63 4.69
CA PHE A 125 12.28 -8.67 4.81
C PHE A 125 11.85 -8.43 6.26
N ASN A 126 12.58 -8.92 7.24
CA ASN A 126 12.35 -8.55 8.63
C ASN A 126 12.98 -7.18 8.91
N TYR A 127 12.18 -6.13 8.73
CA TYR A 127 12.59 -4.74 8.93
C TYR A 127 12.36 -4.21 10.35
N THR A 128 12.06 -5.07 11.29
CA THR A 128 11.76 -4.68 12.67
C THR A 128 12.98 -4.08 13.37
N VAL A 129 12.70 -3.18 14.29
CA VAL A 129 13.72 -2.44 15.02
C VAL A 129 14.27 -3.30 16.14
N LYS A 130 15.61 -3.37 16.27
CA LYS A 130 16.26 -4.16 17.32
C LYS A 130 15.99 -3.58 18.72
N PRO A 131 15.39 -4.35 19.64
CA PRO A 131 15.19 -3.91 21.01
C PRO A 131 16.51 -3.63 21.72
N ILE A 132 16.52 -2.63 22.60
CA ILE A 132 17.66 -2.36 23.48
C ILE A 132 17.53 -3.24 24.72
N ASP A 133 18.63 -3.92 25.09
CA ASP A 133 18.66 -4.73 26.32
C ASP A 133 18.25 -3.89 27.53
N THR A 134 17.22 -4.35 28.23
CA THR A 134 16.68 -3.65 29.39
C THR A 134 17.67 -3.55 30.57
N SER A 135 18.68 -4.41 30.63
CA SER A 135 19.77 -4.37 31.65
C SER A 135 20.82 -3.31 31.31
N LEU A 136 20.94 -2.91 30.04
CA LEU A 136 21.93 -1.95 29.58
C LEU A 136 21.70 -0.57 30.22
N ASN A 137 22.76 0.01 30.75
CA ASN A 137 22.77 1.34 31.33
C ASN A 137 24.12 2.05 31.08
N PRO A 138 24.27 2.77 29.96
CA PRO A 138 25.55 3.39 29.61
C PRO A 138 25.84 4.70 30.35
N TYR A 139 24.88 5.24 31.09
CA TYR A 139 25.03 6.50 31.83
C TYR A 139 25.18 6.27 33.33
N GLU A 140 26.07 7.01 34.00
CA GLU A 140 26.29 6.91 35.44
C GLU A 140 25.07 7.36 36.26
N SER A 141 24.28 8.29 35.75
CA SER A 141 23.05 8.76 36.40
C SER A 141 21.94 9.03 35.38
N ILE A 142 20.84 8.29 35.55
CA ILE A 142 19.61 8.40 34.74
C ILE A 142 18.38 8.69 35.61
N LYS A 143 18.62 9.07 36.87
CA LYS A 143 17.53 9.34 37.83
C LYS A 143 16.60 10.43 37.30
N GLY A 144 15.32 10.06 37.11
CA GLY A 144 14.28 10.94 36.58
C GLY A 144 14.02 10.80 35.07
N TYR A 145 15.03 10.42 34.25
CA TYR A 145 14.84 10.25 32.80
C TYR A 145 13.97 9.03 32.45
N ALA A 146 14.16 7.91 33.16
CA ALA A 146 13.31 6.75 33.01
C ALA A 146 11.82 7.06 33.25
N GLN A 147 11.52 7.77 34.35
CA GLN A 147 10.17 8.19 34.68
C GLN A 147 9.60 9.20 33.68
N ALA A 148 10.44 10.09 33.14
CA ALA A 148 10.04 11.04 32.10
C ALA A 148 9.69 10.31 30.81
N ALA A 149 10.54 9.35 30.35
CA ALA A 149 10.28 8.54 29.17
C ALA A 149 8.99 7.73 29.29
N GLU A 150 8.78 7.04 30.41
CA GLU A 150 7.54 6.29 30.69
C GLU A 150 6.30 7.20 30.65
N LYS A 151 6.40 8.39 31.22
CA LYS A 151 5.30 9.38 31.15
C LYS A 151 5.05 9.83 29.74
N ILE A 152 6.09 10.19 28.98
CA ILE A 152 5.99 10.66 27.61
C ILE A 152 5.30 9.60 26.74
N LEU A 153 5.80 8.36 26.75
CA LEU A 153 5.24 7.27 25.96
C LEU A 153 3.77 7.00 26.30
N ARG A 154 3.43 6.98 27.60
CA ARG A 154 2.04 6.75 28.05
C ARG A 154 1.08 7.88 27.65
N GLU A 155 1.49 9.16 27.81
CA GLU A 155 0.62 10.31 27.54
C GLU A 155 0.49 10.64 26.05
N THR A 156 1.47 10.20 25.25
CA THR A 156 1.47 10.43 23.79
C THR A 156 0.94 9.23 23.00
N GLY A 157 1.15 8.02 23.51
CA GLY A 157 0.86 6.79 22.80
C GLY A 157 1.81 6.49 21.63
N ILE A 158 2.85 7.31 21.41
CA ILE A 158 3.80 7.15 20.29
C ILE A 158 4.95 6.28 20.73
N THR A 159 5.03 5.06 20.18
CA THR A 159 6.02 4.04 20.54
C THR A 159 6.89 3.58 19.37
N GLU A 160 6.59 4.01 18.15
CA GLU A 160 7.29 3.65 16.91
C GLU A 160 7.48 4.87 16.00
N GLY A 161 8.32 4.74 14.97
CA GLY A 161 8.68 5.82 14.07
C GLY A 161 9.83 6.68 14.60
N TYR A 162 9.90 7.95 14.22
CA TYR A 162 10.98 8.86 14.58
C TYR A 162 10.61 9.79 15.72
N CYS A 163 11.47 9.81 16.76
CA CYS A 163 11.38 10.74 17.87
C CYS A 163 12.51 11.77 17.78
N LEU A 164 12.17 13.06 17.87
CA LEU A 164 13.15 14.14 17.96
C LEU A 164 13.22 14.66 19.39
N VAL A 165 14.41 14.61 19.97
CA VAL A 165 14.70 15.18 21.30
C VAL A 165 15.44 16.51 21.15
N TYR A 166 14.76 17.61 21.41
CA TYR A 166 15.34 18.96 21.41
C TYR A 166 16.18 19.19 22.65
N ALA A 167 17.32 19.87 22.48
CA ALA A 167 18.29 20.14 23.52
C ALA A 167 18.64 18.85 24.29
N ALA A 168 19.07 17.85 23.50
CA ALA A 168 19.22 16.46 23.92
C ALA A 168 20.37 16.24 24.91
N GLY A 169 21.23 17.24 25.12
CA GLY A 169 22.40 17.12 25.97
C GLY A 169 23.29 15.95 25.58
N ARG A 170 23.60 15.07 26.53
CA ARG A 170 24.36 13.85 26.28
C ARG A 170 23.50 12.67 25.83
N GLY A 171 22.17 12.84 25.65
CA GLY A 171 21.28 11.83 25.12
C GLY A 171 20.65 10.89 26.16
N GLN A 172 20.56 11.30 27.45
CA GLN A 172 19.96 10.46 28.48
C GLN A 172 18.47 10.19 28.24
N LEU A 173 17.69 11.25 27.92
CA LEU A 173 16.27 11.08 27.55
C LEU A 173 16.11 10.27 26.27
N ALA A 174 16.95 10.53 25.28
CA ALA A 174 16.94 9.78 24.02
C ALA A 174 17.16 8.27 24.25
N PHE A 175 18.11 7.91 25.11
CA PHE A 175 18.35 6.53 25.49
C PHE A 175 17.16 5.89 26.21
N GLU A 176 16.57 6.58 27.18
CA GLU A 176 15.45 6.04 27.95
C GLU A 176 14.18 5.85 27.12
N LEU A 177 13.96 6.73 26.12
CA LEU A 177 12.87 6.58 25.14
C LEU A 177 13.12 5.37 24.22
N ALA A 178 14.30 5.29 23.60
CA ALA A 178 14.66 4.20 22.71
C ALA A 178 14.63 2.82 23.41
N LYS A 179 15.04 2.76 24.67
CA LYS A 179 15.06 1.52 25.48
C LYS A 179 13.64 0.99 25.77
N ARG A 180 12.61 1.84 25.78
CA ARG A 180 11.23 1.49 26.16
C ARG A 180 10.26 1.47 25.00
N SER A 181 10.77 1.61 23.79
CA SER A 181 9.94 1.73 22.58
C SER A 181 10.71 1.23 21.37
N GLU A 182 10.04 1.21 20.22
CA GLU A 182 10.65 0.95 18.92
C GLU A 182 11.05 2.23 18.20
N LEU A 183 10.98 3.39 18.86
CA LEU A 183 11.36 4.67 18.30
C LEU A 183 12.85 4.69 17.87
N ILE A 184 13.09 5.25 16.69
CA ILE A 184 14.39 5.72 16.26
C ILE A 184 14.54 7.16 16.75
N VAL A 185 15.51 7.39 17.62
CA VAL A 185 15.60 8.67 18.35
C VAL A 185 16.72 9.55 17.81
N LEU A 186 16.37 10.73 17.37
CA LEU A 186 17.27 11.79 16.91
C LEU A 186 17.35 12.87 17.97
N GLY A 187 18.51 13.09 18.57
CA GLY A 187 18.75 14.18 19.50
C GLY A 187 19.45 15.37 18.82
N VAL A 188 18.98 16.58 19.06
CA VAL A 188 19.64 17.80 18.58
C VAL A 188 19.95 18.73 19.75
N ASP A 189 21.15 19.32 19.76
CA ASP A 189 21.56 20.28 20.77
C ASP A 189 22.51 21.33 20.19
N ASP A 190 22.54 22.51 20.82
CA ASP A 190 23.48 23.60 20.52
C ASP A 190 24.79 23.51 21.33
N ASP A 191 24.87 22.59 22.31
CA ASP A 191 26.10 22.25 23.04
C ASP A 191 26.87 21.13 22.32
N MET A 192 27.87 21.53 21.52
CA MET A 192 28.75 20.60 20.81
C MET A 192 29.50 19.64 21.73
N LYS A 193 29.87 20.10 22.96
CA LYS A 193 30.61 19.28 23.91
C LYS A 193 29.73 18.16 24.46
N ALA A 194 28.52 18.51 24.91
CA ALA A 194 27.54 17.52 25.39
C ALA A 194 27.20 16.47 24.30
N ILE A 195 26.97 16.91 23.05
CA ILE A 195 26.78 16.00 21.90
C ILE A 195 27.98 15.09 21.70
N GLY A 196 29.22 15.61 21.75
CA GLY A 196 30.44 14.82 21.60
C GLY A 196 30.60 13.73 22.67
N GLU A 197 30.34 14.09 23.94
CA GLU A 197 30.35 13.14 25.06
C GLU A 197 29.26 12.06 24.89
N GLY A 198 28.02 12.46 24.55
CA GLY A 198 26.92 11.55 24.31
C GLY A 198 27.19 10.55 23.19
N ARG A 199 27.73 11.00 22.06
CA ARG A 199 28.15 10.14 20.95
C ARG A 199 29.15 9.06 21.40
N GLN A 200 30.14 9.45 22.21
CA GLN A 200 31.12 8.51 22.75
C GLN A 200 30.49 7.45 23.67
N ILE A 201 29.57 7.87 24.54
CA ILE A 201 28.87 6.97 25.47
C ILE A 201 28.01 5.97 24.67
N LEU A 202 27.21 6.46 23.75
CA LEU A 202 26.30 5.63 22.92
C LEU A 202 27.06 4.71 21.97
N SER A 203 28.18 5.18 21.40
CA SER A 203 29.05 4.35 20.54
C SER A 203 29.68 3.18 21.32
N LYS A 204 30.16 3.44 22.54
CA LYS A 204 30.66 2.37 23.41
C LYS A 204 29.62 1.32 23.80
N ALA A 205 28.36 1.76 23.86
CA ALA A 205 27.21 0.91 24.13
C ALA A 205 26.66 0.19 22.87
N GLY A 206 27.18 0.46 21.67
CA GLY A 206 26.71 -0.12 20.41
C GLY A 206 25.35 0.43 19.94
N LEU A 207 24.95 1.63 20.40
CA LEU A 207 23.62 2.21 20.13
C LEU A 207 23.63 3.41 19.19
N TYR A 208 24.81 4.02 18.98
CA TYR A 208 24.94 5.23 18.15
C TYR A 208 24.87 4.90 16.67
N GLY A 209 24.01 5.62 15.96
CA GLY A 209 23.83 5.48 14.52
C GLY A 209 22.80 4.43 14.09
N ASP A 210 22.41 3.54 14.99
CA ASP A 210 21.33 2.56 14.77
C ASP A 210 20.02 3.05 15.40
N ARG A 211 19.94 3.04 16.74
CA ARG A 211 18.75 3.39 17.48
C ARG A 211 18.73 4.86 17.92
N ILE A 212 19.90 5.46 18.11
CA ILE A 212 20.03 6.81 18.63
C ILE A 212 21.13 7.56 17.86
N THR A 213 20.77 8.72 17.32
CA THR A 213 21.71 9.64 16.69
C THR A 213 21.64 11.01 17.37
N LEU A 214 22.80 11.56 17.73
CA LEU A 214 22.91 12.90 18.32
C LEU A 214 23.56 13.85 17.32
N MET A 215 22.95 15.03 17.11
CA MET A 215 23.37 16.03 16.16
C MET A 215 23.60 17.37 16.83
N HIS A 216 24.68 18.07 16.46
CA HIS A 216 24.88 19.44 16.84
C HIS A 216 24.19 20.38 15.83
N SER A 217 23.43 21.35 16.34
CA SER A 217 22.88 22.46 15.56
C SER A 217 23.29 23.78 16.15
N LYS A 218 23.65 24.74 15.30
CA LYS A 218 24.00 26.10 15.75
C LYS A 218 22.83 26.86 16.41
N SER A 219 21.61 26.45 16.05
CA SER A 219 20.37 27.00 16.60
C SER A 219 19.33 25.90 16.73
N LEU A 220 18.51 25.99 17.77
CA LEU A 220 17.34 25.16 17.97
C LEU A 220 16.04 25.81 17.44
N ASP A 221 16.12 27.06 16.99
CA ASP A 221 15.00 27.79 16.36
C ASP A 221 14.84 27.44 14.88
N ALA A 222 15.90 26.88 14.27
CA ALA A 222 15.93 26.38 12.91
C ALA A 222 16.85 25.15 12.84
N THR A 223 16.26 23.98 12.95
CA THR A 223 17.00 22.71 12.94
C THR A 223 17.20 22.17 11.51
N PRO A 224 18.19 21.30 11.28
CA PRO A 224 18.46 20.76 9.94
C PRO A 224 17.43 19.70 9.50
N PHE A 225 16.37 19.47 10.28
CA PHE A 225 15.35 18.48 9.93
C PHE A 225 14.36 19.02 8.91
N THR A 226 13.93 18.15 8.03
CA THR A 226 12.87 18.48 7.07
C THR A 226 11.53 18.71 7.77
N ALA A 227 10.63 19.47 7.14
CA ALA A 227 9.27 19.64 7.64
C ALA A 227 8.51 18.31 7.64
N ASN A 228 7.48 18.20 8.50
CA ASN A 228 6.54 17.06 8.49
C ASN A 228 7.19 15.68 8.70
N TYR A 229 8.21 15.59 9.57
CA TYR A 229 9.04 14.39 9.68
C TYR A 229 8.80 13.56 10.95
N ALA A 230 8.82 14.22 12.15
CA ALA A 230 8.90 13.51 13.43
C ALA A 230 7.52 13.05 13.94
N ASN A 231 7.42 11.78 14.35
CA ASN A 231 6.23 11.22 15.01
C ASN A 231 6.07 11.77 16.43
N LEU A 232 7.19 11.94 17.13
CA LEU A 232 7.23 12.46 18.50
C LEU A 232 8.30 13.55 18.62
N ILE A 233 7.96 14.68 19.23
CA ILE A 233 8.93 15.72 19.59
C ILE A 233 8.85 15.98 21.08
N VAL A 234 10.00 15.90 21.76
CA VAL A 234 10.17 16.19 23.19
C VAL A 234 11.42 17.02 23.43
N SER A 235 11.66 17.46 24.65
CA SER A 235 12.91 18.15 25.02
C SER A 235 13.50 17.60 26.31
N ASP A 236 14.82 17.34 26.29
CA ASP A 236 15.58 16.93 27.47
C ASP A 236 15.81 18.11 28.41
N ARG A 237 16.39 19.21 27.92
CA ARG A 237 16.70 20.40 28.69
C ARG A 237 15.48 21.00 29.41
N ALA A 238 14.32 20.95 28.73
CA ALA A 238 13.05 21.43 29.28
C ALA A 238 12.52 20.60 30.47
N LEU A 239 13.04 19.40 30.72
CA LEU A 239 12.69 18.63 31.91
C LEU A 239 13.25 19.22 33.20
N ASN A 240 14.36 19.95 33.11
CA ASN A 240 15.14 20.43 34.26
C ASN A 240 15.39 21.96 34.23
N ALA A 241 14.97 22.66 33.17
CA ALA A 241 15.19 24.09 33.00
C ALA A 241 13.88 24.90 33.07
N GLU A 242 14.01 26.18 33.42
CA GLU A 242 12.88 27.10 33.43
C GLU A 242 12.48 27.55 32.01
N GLN A 243 13.43 27.54 31.08
CA GLN A 243 13.20 27.93 29.68
C GLN A 243 13.05 26.71 28.76
N VAL A 244 12.10 26.81 27.86
CA VAL A 244 11.90 25.81 26.79
C VAL A 244 12.83 26.17 25.62
N PRO A 245 13.68 25.24 25.15
CA PRO A 245 14.60 25.49 24.03
C PRO A 245 13.86 25.50 22.69
N GLY A 246 14.37 26.30 21.75
CA GLY A 246 13.81 26.40 20.40
C GLY A 246 12.47 27.16 20.39
N THR A 247 11.82 27.19 19.24
CA THR A 247 10.53 27.82 19.02
C THR A 247 9.40 26.82 18.78
N SER A 248 8.18 27.20 19.15
CA SER A 248 6.98 26.42 18.87
C SER A 248 6.74 26.28 17.34
N ASN A 249 7.12 27.30 16.55
CA ASN A 249 7.05 27.27 15.09
C ASN A 249 7.91 26.15 14.52
N GLU A 250 9.17 26.05 14.96
CA GLU A 250 10.08 25.02 14.47
C GLU A 250 9.61 23.62 14.86
N VAL A 251 9.13 23.45 16.09
CA VAL A 251 8.55 22.17 16.54
C VAL A 251 7.36 21.78 15.68
N LEU A 252 6.42 22.68 15.39
CA LEU A 252 5.27 22.41 14.52
C LEU A 252 5.68 22.17 13.07
N ARG A 253 6.74 22.83 12.57
CA ARG A 253 7.27 22.60 11.22
C ARG A 253 7.76 21.17 11.06
N VAL A 254 8.56 20.68 12.01
CA VAL A 254 9.17 19.33 11.94
C VAL A 254 8.19 18.23 12.32
N LEU A 255 7.18 18.52 13.13
CA LEU A 255 6.18 17.54 13.54
C LEU A 255 5.40 17.01 12.34
N ARG A 256 5.29 15.67 12.19
CA ARG A 256 4.58 15.07 11.08
C ARG A 256 3.06 15.29 11.17
N PRO A 257 2.35 15.43 10.04
CA PRO A 257 0.88 15.47 10.03
C PRO A 257 0.25 14.13 10.45
N ASN A 258 -1.08 14.11 10.56
CA ASN A 258 -1.87 12.92 10.88
C ASN A 258 -1.40 12.21 12.16
N GLY A 259 -1.37 12.96 13.29
CA GLY A 259 -1.16 12.37 14.60
C GLY A 259 0.27 12.45 15.15
N GLY A 260 1.19 13.19 14.51
CA GLY A 260 2.46 13.53 15.15
C GLY A 260 2.23 14.33 16.45
N VAL A 261 2.97 14.01 17.52
CA VAL A 261 2.78 14.59 18.85
C VAL A 261 4.01 15.35 19.32
N ALA A 262 3.86 16.62 19.65
CA ALA A 262 4.83 17.35 20.45
C ALA A 262 4.39 17.34 21.92
N TYR A 263 5.32 17.00 22.83
CA TYR A 263 5.04 16.90 24.26
C TYR A 263 6.20 17.49 25.09
N ILE A 264 6.10 18.77 25.38
CA ILE A 264 7.19 19.59 25.93
C ILE A 264 6.87 20.01 27.38
N SER A 265 7.81 19.78 28.31
CA SER A 265 7.68 20.19 29.71
C SER A 265 8.19 21.60 29.93
N GLY A 266 7.76 22.23 31.03
CA GLY A 266 8.23 23.55 31.45
C GLY A 266 7.50 24.08 32.68
N THR A 267 7.74 25.35 33.02
CA THR A 267 6.90 26.06 33.96
C THR A 267 5.64 26.57 33.26
N ALA A 268 4.60 26.98 34.01
CA ALA A 268 3.39 27.50 33.40
C ALA A 268 3.66 28.78 32.57
N GLU A 269 4.58 29.60 33.03
CA GLU A 269 4.96 30.88 32.42
C GLU A 269 5.80 30.62 31.17
N SER A 270 6.89 29.84 31.29
CA SER A 270 7.77 29.54 30.13
C SER A 270 7.04 28.84 28.97
N LEU A 271 6.07 27.96 29.26
CA LEU A 271 5.27 27.34 28.21
C LEU A 271 4.29 28.29 27.56
N LYS A 272 3.64 29.20 28.35
CA LYS A 272 2.74 30.22 27.77
C LYS A 272 3.48 31.13 26.81
N ASP A 273 4.68 31.58 27.22
CA ASP A 273 5.52 32.45 26.38
C ASP A 273 5.98 31.69 25.11
N TRP A 274 6.42 30.44 25.28
CA TRP A 274 6.92 29.60 24.18
C TRP A 274 5.83 29.28 23.11
N VAL A 275 4.57 29.05 23.53
CA VAL A 275 3.46 28.77 22.57
C VAL A 275 2.79 30.05 22.08
N SER A 276 3.19 31.26 22.53
CA SER A 276 2.44 32.51 22.32
C SER A 276 2.03 32.78 20.87
N LEU A 277 2.87 32.41 19.90
CA LEU A 277 2.59 32.52 18.46
C LEU A 277 1.70 31.41 17.90
N ASN A 278 1.49 30.30 18.64
CA ASN A 278 0.77 29.12 18.22
C ASN A 278 -0.15 28.57 19.33
N ALA A 279 -0.71 29.47 20.14
CA ALA A 279 -1.46 29.11 21.34
C ALA A 279 -2.61 28.11 21.05
N ASP A 280 -3.29 28.27 19.92
CA ASP A 280 -4.40 27.39 19.50
C ASP A 280 -3.95 25.98 19.11
N SER A 281 -2.67 25.81 18.80
CA SER A 281 -2.10 24.51 18.44
C SER A 281 -1.66 23.67 19.65
N PHE A 282 -1.62 24.24 20.85
CA PHE A 282 -1.13 23.58 22.04
C PHE A 282 -2.12 23.63 23.22
N THR A 283 -2.22 22.50 23.90
CA THR A 283 -2.91 22.42 25.20
C THR A 283 -1.87 22.35 26.32
N ILE A 284 -1.95 23.25 27.30
CA ILE A 284 -1.05 23.24 28.46
C ILE A 284 -1.77 22.62 29.66
N ALA A 285 -1.22 21.55 30.21
CA ALA A 285 -1.76 20.83 31.35
C ALA A 285 -0.76 20.77 32.53
N LYS A 286 -1.27 20.83 33.76
CA LYS A 286 -0.47 20.70 35.00
C LYS A 286 -0.16 19.21 35.25
N GLY A 287 1.12 18.85 35.33
CA GLY A 287 1.58 17.56 35.82
C GLY A 287 1.90 17.59 37.33
N LYS A 288 2.52 16.51 37.84
CA LYS A 288 2.88 16.42 39.28
C LYS A 288 3.93 17.41 39.71
N LYS A 289 4.93 17.70 38.86
CA LYS A 289 6.07 18.59 39.20
C LYS A 289 6.31 19.71 38.17
N SER A 290 5.72 19.65 37.01
CA SER A 290 5.90 20.57 35.88
C SER A 290 4.60 20.69 35.10
N TYR A 291 4.52 21.66 34.20
CA TYR A 291 3.48 21.79 33.20
C TYR A 291 3.96 21.13 31.91
N TRP A 292 3.03 20.77 31.04
CA TRP A 292 3.29 20.12 29.75
C TRP A 292 2.44 20.76 28.67
N ALA A 293 3.07 21.19 27.59
CA ALA A 293 2.41 21.60 26.37
C ALA A 293 2.32 20.41 25.44
N LYS A 294 1.10 20.08 24.98
CA LYS A 294 0.83 18.99 24.02
C LYS A 294 0.21 19.57 22.76
N SER A 295 0.75 19.19 21.62
CA SER A 295 0.16 19.40 20.31
C SER A 295 0.04 18.09 19.58
N VAL A 296 -1.06 17.91 18.84
CA VAL A 296 -1.26 16.80 17.89
C VAL A 296 -1.48 17.43 16.53
N LYS A 297 -0.59 17.17 15.57
CA LYS A 297 -0.68 17.79 14.25
C LYS A 297 -1.75 17.11 13.41
N ALA A 298 -2.69 17.90 12.92
CA ALA A 298 -3.74 17.44 12.00
C ALA A 298 -3.17 17.09 10.62
N ALA A 299 -4.03 16.57 9.73
CA ALA A 299 -3.71 16.40 8.31
C ALA A 299 -3.32 17.74 7.67
N LEU A 300 -2.54 17.68 6.59
CA LEU A 300 -2.25 18.86 5.79
C LEU A 300 -3.54 19.35 5.10
N PRO A 301 -3.73 20.66 4.98
CA PRO A 301 -4.89 21.21 4.26
C PRO A 301 -4.90 20.72 2.80
N ASN A 302 -6.08 20.33 2.32
CA ASN A 302 -6.30 19.85 0.95
C ASN A 302 -5.41 18.65 0.55
N ALA A 303 -4.95 17.90 1.53
CA ALA A 303 -4.28 16.63 1.28
C ALA A 303 -5.30 15.57 0.90
N GLY A 304 -5.02 14.83 -0.17
CA GLY A 304 -5.87 13.76 -0.67
C GLY A 304 -5.47 12.39 -0.14
N SER A 305 -6.13 11.35 -0.65
CA SER A 305 -5.83 9.96 -0.34
C SER A 305 -5.85 9.10 -1.59
N TRP A 306 -5.25 7.90 -1.52
CA TRP A 306 -5.28 6.90 -2.58
C TRP A 306 -5.74 5.56 -2.01
N SER A 307 -7.05 5.39 -1.87
CA SER A 307 -7.66 4.26 -1.14
C SER A 307 -7.94 3.03 -1.99
N HIS A 308 -7.99 3.19 -3.31
CA HIS A 308 -8.32 2.13 -4.28
C HIS A 308 -7.33 2.14 -5.44
N GLN A 309 -7.41 1.13 -6.29
CA GLN A 309 -6.51 0.96 -7.45
C GLN A 309 -6.38 2.24 -8.30
N TYR A 310 -7.46 2.95 -8.52
CA TYR A 310 -7.50 4.18 -9.33
C TYR A 310 -7.97 5.38 -8.51
N GLY A 311 -7.31 5.62 -7.38
CA GLY A 311 -7.57 6.75 -6.50
C GLY A 311 -8.58 6.44 -5.40
N ASN A 312 -9.84 6.34 -5.78
CA ASN A 312 -10.95 6.09 -4.87
C ASN A 312 -12.03 5.21 -5.56
N THR A 313 -13.21 5.09 -4.96
CA THR A 313 -14.32 4.25 -5.46
C THR A 313 -14.88 4.71 -6.80
N THR A 314 -14.63 5.96 -7.22
CA THR A 314 -15.08 6.50 -8.52
C THR A 314 -14.19 6.12 -9.70
N ASN A 315 -13.04 5.49 -9.44
CA ASN A 315 -12.03 5.11 -10.44
C ASN A 315 -11.54 6.29 -11.30
N ASN A 316 -11.47 7.49 -10.75
CA ASN A 316 -11.11 8.70 -11.52
C ASN A 316 -9.60 8.97 -11.61
N SER A 317 -8.77 8.10 -11.06
CA SER A 317 -7.31 8.24 -10.96
C SER A 317 -6.84 9.55 -10.33
N ASN A 318 -7.64 10.12 -9.43
CA ASN A 318 -7.35 11.39 -8.75
C ASN A 318 -7.44 11.21 -7.24
N SER A 319 -6.43 11.66 -6.53
CA SER A 319 -6.40 11.60 -5.07
C SER A 319 -7.19 12.73 -4.39
N GLY A 320 -7.54 13.78 -5.12
CA GLY A 320 -8.03 15.04 -4.56
C GLY A 320 -6.94 15.89 -3.90
N ASP A 321 -5.67 15.48 -4.00
CA ASP A 321 -4.54 16.22 -3.42
C ASP A 321 -4.20 17.46 -4.26
N THR A 322 -3.78 18.53 -3.59
CA THR A 322 -3.33 19.75 -4.27
C THR A 322 -1.80 19.88 -4.31
N LEU A 323 -1.08 19.02 -3.60
CA LEU A 323 0.37 19.12 -3.39
C LEU A 323 0.80 20.56 -3.01
N GLY A 324 -0.04 21.27 -2.22
CA GLY A 324 0.20 22.66 -1.89
C GLY A 324 0.28 23.62 -3.09
N GLY A 325 -0.16 23.20 -4.27
CA GLY A 325 -0.08 23.95 -5.53
C GLY A 325 1.02 23.48 -6.48
N ALA A 326 1.89 22.55 -6.07
CA ALA A 326 2.98 22.09 -6.93
C ALA A 326 2.46 21.34 -8.17
N GLY A 327 2.92 21.75 -9.36
CA GLY A 327 2.65 21.14 -10.65
C GLY A 327 3.86 20.49 -11.30
N LYS A 328 5.07 20.75 -10.78
CA LYS A 328 6.34 20.41 -11.39
C LYS A 328 7.29 19.65 -10.46
N THR A 329 8.18 18.84 -11.03
CA THR A 329 9.15 18.05 -10.25
C THR A 329 10.20 18.90 -9.54
N ASN A 330 10.53 20.08 -10.03
CA ASN A 330 11.48 21.00 -9.40
C ASN A 330 10.88 21.81 -8.25
N GLU A 331 9.57 21.74 -8.04
CA GLU A 331 8.86 22.26 -6.88
C GLU A 331 8.73 21.23 -5.76
N MET A 332 9.29 20.05 -5.96
CA MET A 332 9.27 18.95 -5.03
C MET A 332 10.69 18.61 -4.56
N ARG A 333 10.83 18.23 -3.31
CA ARG A 333 12.10 17.71 -2.77
C ARG A 333 11.92 16.30 -2.21
N VAL A 334 13.01 15.53 -2.19
CA VAL A 334 13.03 14.24 -1.50
C VAL A 334 12.83 14.47 0.00
N GLN A 335 11.79 13.89 0.54
CA GLN A 335 11.47 13.93 1.97
C GLN A 335 12.16 12.78 2.71
N TRP A 336 12.08 11.59 2.14
CA TRP A 336 12.71 10.39 2.65
C TRP A 336 13.02 9.41 1.53
N LEU A 337 13.98 8.54 1.80
CA LEU A 337 14.28 7.36 1.00
C LEU A 337 14.53 6.16 1.95
N GLY A 338 14.12 4.97 1.55
CA GLY A 338 14.25 3.82 2.43
C GLY A 338 13.71 2.52 1.83
N ARG A 339 13.46 1.55 2.71
CA ARG A 339 12.88 0.26 2.35
C ARG A 339 11.36 0.36 2.17
N PRO A 340 10.74 -0.61 1.44
CA PRO A 340 11.40 -1.70 0.72
C PRO A 340 12.12 -1.24 -0.54
N GLY A 341 13.07 -2.07 -1.02
CA GLY A 341 13.75 -1.93 -2.30
C GLY A 341 13.12 -2.76 -3.42
N ALA A 342 13.80 -2.84 -4.54
CA ALA A 342 13.30 -3.52 -5.75
C ALA A 342 13.09 -5.04 -5.58
N ASP A 343 13.75 -5.66 -4.64
CA ASP A 343 13.65 -7.08 -4.29
C ASP A 343 12.33 -7.46 -3.62
N PHE A 344 11.61 -6.49 -3.06
CA PHE A 344 10.33 -6.71 -2.36
C PHE A 344 9.27 -7.34 -3.26
N GLY A 345 9.14 -6.86 -4.48
CA GLY A 345 8.15 -7.33 -5.44
C GLY A 345 8.68 -8.25 -6.53
N ILE A 346 9.96 -8.20 -6.83
CA ILE A 346 10.66 -8.95 -7.90
C ILE A 346 10.14 -8.62 -9.32
N ASP A 347 9.07 -7.90 -9.47
CA ASP A 347 8.34 -7.74 -10.72
C ASP A 347 7.81 -6.32 -10.91
N ARG A 348 8.33 -5.62 -11.90
CA ARG A 348 7.88 -4.29 -12.32
C ARG A 348 6.78 -4.32 -13.39
N ASN A 349 6.25 -5.49 -13.69
CA ASN A 349 5.18 -5.62 -14.67
C ASN A 349 3.87 -4.99 -14.18
N PRO A 350 2.92 -4.72 -15.10
CA PRO A 350 1.58 -4.23 -14.78
C PRO A 350 0.75 -5.11 -13.83
N ARG A 351 1.33 -6.13 -13.30
CA ARG A 351 0.73 -7.02 -12.29
C ARG A 351 0.84 -6.50 -10.86
N MET A 352 1.63 -5.42 -10.67
CA MET A 352 1.66 -4.71 -9.38
C MET A 352 0.37 -3.91 -9.21
N PRO A 353 -0.40 -4.11 -8.13
CA PRO A 353 -1.44 -3.17 -7.78
C PRO A 353 -0.83 -1.82 -7.41
N ALA A 354 -1.61 -0.74 -7.57
CA ALA A 354 -1.19 0.57 -7.10
C ALA A 354 -0.90 0.52 -5.59
N PRO A 355 0.10 1.24 -5.10
CA PRO A 355 0.23 1.46 -3.67
C PRO A 355 -1.00 2.21 -3.16
N LEU A 356 -1.38 1.96 -1.92
CA LEU A 356 -2.50 2.64 -1.28
C LEU A 356 -1.99 3.55 -0.17
N SER A 357 -2.66 4.68 0.03
CA SER A 357 -2.24 5.64 1.05
C SER A 357 -3.41 6.43 1.62
N MET A 358 -3.49 6.48 2.94
CA MET A 358 -4.50 7.23 3.69
C MET A 358 -4.03 7.45 5.13
N ASN A 359 -4.50 8.52 5.73
CA ASN A 359 -4.34 8.79 7.17
C ASN A 359 -2.89 8.69 7.67
N GLY A 360 -1.94 9.24 6.87
CA GLY A 360 -0.52 9.28 7.22
C GLY A 360 0.24 7.95 7.00
N ARG A 361 -0.37 6.96 6.36
CA ARG A 361 0.22 5.64 6.09
C ARG A 361 0.28 5.36 4.59
N LEU A 362 1.28 4.58 4.21
CA LEU A 362 1.50 4.09 2.86
C LEU A 362 1.57 2.57 2.90
N PHE A 363 0.80 1.91 2.04
CA PHE A 363 0.78 0.45 1.94
C PHE A 363 1.30 0.01 0.59
N HIS A 364 2.15 -1.01 0.60
CA HIS A 364 2.77 -1.53 -0.60
C HIS A 364 2.73 -3.05 -0.64
N GLN A 365 2.25 -3.59 -1.76
CA GLN A 365 2.21 -5.02 -2.04
C GLN A 365 3.45 -5.47 -2.82
N GLY A 366 4.11 -6.50 -2.33
CA GLY A 366 5.15 -7.23 -3.05
C GLY A 366 4.71 -8.63 -3.46
N LEU A 367 5.66 -9.51 -3.76
CA LEU A 367 5.38 -10.91 -4.08
C LEU A 367 5.13 -11.71 -2.79
N ASN A 368 3.89 -12.12 -2.56
CA ASN A 368 3.45 -12.81 -1.34
C ASN A 368 3.76 -12.05 -0.05
N ARG A 369 3.83 -10.72 -0.13
CA ARG A 369 4.11 -9.88 1.03
C ARG A 369 3.46 -8.52 0.90
N VAL A 370 3.25 -7.87 2.04
CA VAL A 370 2.67 -6.54 2.12
C VAL A 370 3.25 -5.82 3.33
N CYS A 371 3.45 -4.52 3.23
CA CYS A 371 3.92 -3.70 4.33
C CYS A 371 3.12 -2.41 4.48
N GLY A 372 3.11 -1.89 5.70
CA GLY A 372 2.68 -0.55 6.05
C GLY A 372 3.87 0.32 6.44
N LEU A 373 3.90 1.55 5.94
CA LEU A 373 4.93 2.55 6.16
C LEU A 373 4.29 3.84 6.68
N ASP A 374 5.02 4.57 7.50
CA ASP A 374 4.71 5.98 7.72
C ASP A 374 5.01 6.78 6.44
N MET A 375 4.00 7.41 5.84
CA MET A 375 4.14 8.07 4.56
C MET A 375 5.05 9.31 4.59
N TYR A 376 5.21 9.96 5.77
CA TYR A 376 5.97 11.22 5.90
C TYR A 376 7.45 11.02 6.15
N ASN A 377 7.87 9.83 6.61
CA ASN A 377 9.27 9.57 6.96
C ASN A 377 9.78 8.18 6.56
N GLY A 378 8.92 7.33 5.96
CA GLY A 378 9.28 6.02 5.48
C GLY A 378 9.58 4.97 6.57
N ALA A 379 9.24 5.25 7.83
CA ALA A 379 9.40 4.26 8.89
C ALA A 379 8.51 3.05 8.62
N MET A 380 9.06 1.84 8.75
CA MET A 380 8.30 0.60 8.65
C MET A 380 7.40 0.47 9.87
N LEU A 381 6.10 0.35 9.68
CA LEU A 381 5.13 0.11 10.73
C LEU A 381 4.94 -1.39 10.95
N TRP A 382 4.76 -2.14 9.87
CA TRP A 382 4.58 -3.58 9.92
C TRP A 382 4.87 -4.24 8.58
N MET A 383 5.11 -5.55 8.61
CA MET A 383 5.38 -6.38 7.45
C MET A 383 4.74 -7.75 7.62
N LEU A 384 4.03 -8.21 6.59
CA LEU A 384 3.45 -9.55 6.51
C LEU A 384 3.99 -10.31 5.31
N GLU A 385 4.28 -11.60 5.50
CA GLU A 385 4.42 -12.55 4.39
C GLU A 385 3.18 -13.44 4.32
N VAL A 386 2.44 -13.32 3.21
CA VAL A 386 1.14 -13.94 3.03
C VAL A 386 1.18 -14.83 1.78
N PRO A 387 1.43 -16.14 1.95
CA PRO A 387 1.41 -17.07 0.84
C PRO A 387 0.05 -17.04 0.12
N GLY A 388 0.10 -16.87 -1.20
CA GLY A 388 -1.11 -16.74 -2.01
C GLY A 388 -1.65 -15.33 -2.18
N LEU A 389 -1.02 -14.32 -1.56
CA LEU A 389 -1.25 -12.92 -1.90
C LEU A 389 -0.72 -12.68 -3.32
N ARG A 390 -1.61 -12.76 -4.27
CA ARG A 390 -1.31 -12.64 -5.69
C ARG A 390 -1.86 -11.33 -6.22
N ARG A 391 -1.29 -10.91 -7.32
CA ARG A 391 -1.66 -9.67 -7.99
C ARG A 391 -2.59 -9.93 -9.16
N VAL A 392 -3.55 -9.04 -9.32
CA VAL A 392 -4.45 -9.04 -10.47
C VAL A 392 -3.69 -8.54 -11.71
N ASN A 393 -4.06 -9.01 -12.88
CA ASN A 393 -3.45 -8.59 -14.12
C ASN A 393 -4.04 -7.24 -14.58
N ILE A 394 -3.56 -6.16 -14.02
CA ILE A 394 -3.85 -4.79 -14.44
C ILE A 394 -3.21 -4.58 -15.82
N PRO A 395 -3.82 -3.99 -16.77
CA PRO A 395 -5.01 -3.16 -16.88
C PRO A 395 -6.30 -3.89 -17.24
N ARG A 396 -6.37 -5.17 -17.13
CA ARG A 396 -7.53 -5.96 -17.57
C ARG A 396 -8.51 -6.24 -16.45
N ASP A 397 -8.00 -6.18 -15.24
CA ASP A 397 -8.68 -6.66 -14.05
C ASP A 397 -8.88 -5.53 -13.04
N ALA A 398 -9.75 -5.80 -12.09
CA ALA A 398 -9.94 -4.96 -10.94
C ALA A 398 -8.90 -5.24 -9.86
N ALA A 399 -8.75 -4.32 -8.93
CA ALA A 399 -7.85 -4.46 -7.80
C ALA A 399 -8.27 -5.58 -6.85
N ASN A 400 -7.27 -6.14 -6.17
CA ASN A 400 -7.45 -7.14 -5.13
C ASN A 400 -7.34 -6.56 -3.71
N TRP A 401 -7.24 -5.25 -3.56
CA TRP A 401 -7.17 -4.59 -2.27
C TRP A 401 -7.69 -3.14 -2.30
N CYS A 402 -8.12 -2.68 -1.14
CA CYS A 402 -8.52 -1.30 -0.88
C CYS A 402 -8.31 -1.01 0.61
N LEU A 403 -8.54 0.23 1.04
CA LEU A 403 -8.41 0.62 2.43
C LEU A 403 -9.44 1.67 2.85
N ASP A 404 -9.66 1.74 4.15
CA ASP A 404 -10.25 2.87 4.84
C ASP A 404 -9.27 3.45 5.88
N GLU A 405 -9.77 4.27 6.79
CA GLU A 405 -8.93 4.92 7.80
C GLU A 405 -8.25 3.92 8.74
N ASP A 406 -8.89 2.81 9.06
CA ASP A 406 -8.49 1.86 10.10
C ASP A 406 -7.97 0.54 9.53
N SER A 407 -8.40 0.12 8.34
CA SER A 407 -8.18 -1.22 7.82
C SER A 407 -7.66 -1.24 6.39
N VAL A 408 -6.79 -2.22 6.12
CA VAL A 408 -6.42 -2.65 4.77
C VAL A 408 -7.17 -3.94 4.44
N TYR A 409 -7.95 -3.91 3.37
CA TYR A 409 -8.71 -5.06 2.90
C TYR A 409 -8.00 -5.71 1.74
N MET A 410 -7.79 -7.02 1.81
CA MET A 410 -7.09 -7.80 0.77
C MET A 410 -7.89 -9.03 0.38
N ALA A 411 -8.17 -9.19 -0.91
CA ALA A 411 -8.73 -10.43 -1.44
C ALA A 411 -7.63 -11.48 -1.60
N ILE A 412 -7.78 -12.58 -0.87
CA ILE A 412 -6.86 -13.71 -0.91
C ILE A 412 -7.68 -14.97 -1.14
N GLU A 413 -7.70 -15.43 -2.39
CA GLU A 413 -8.50 -16.57 -2.82
C GLU A 413 -10.01 -16.39 -2.50
N GLY A 414 -10.63 -17.28 -1.75
CA GLY A 414 -12.04 -17.22 -1.34
C GLY A 414 -12.33 -16.29 -0.16
N ASN A 415 -11.33 -15.57 0.36
CA ASN A 415 -11.44 -14.75 1.55
C ASN A 415 -11.08 -13.29 1.28
N CYS A 416 -11.69 -12.37 2.01
CA CYS A 416 -11.19 -11.03 2.18
C CYS A 416 -10.67 -10.87 3.61
N TRP A 417 -9.42 -10.45 3.72
CA TRP A 417 -8.76 -10.14 4.97
C TRP A 417 -8.92 -8.67 5.30
N SER A 418 -9.37 -8.36 6.51
CA SER A 418 -9.31 -7.02 7.09
C SER A 418 -8.14 -6.99 8.06
N VAL A 419 -7.15 -6.20 7.74
CA VAL A 419 -5.91 -6.05 8.51
C VAL A 419 -5.88 -4.65 9.09
N ASP A 420 -5.63 -4.53 10.40
CA ASP A 420 -5.43 -3.24 11.06
C ASP A 420 -4.33 -2.44 10.38
N SER A 421 -4.64 -1.25 9.95
CA SER A 421 -3.76 -0.42 9.13
C SER A 421 -2.52 0.10 9.90
N GLN A 422 -2.56 0.10 11.23
CA GLN A 422 -1.47 0.55 12.08
C GLN A 422 -0.52 -0.59 12.48
N THR A 423 -1.05 -1.78 12.76
CA THR A 423 -0.28 -2.89 13.36
C THR A 423 -0.05 -4.07 12.43
N GLY A 424 -0.76 -4.16 11.32
CA GLY A 424 -0.73 -5.32 10.44
C GLY A 424 -1.45 -6.57 11.01
N SER A 425 -2.14 -6.45 12.13
CA SER A 425 -2.88 -7.56 12.73
C SER A 425 -4.12 -7.91 11.90
N LEU A 426 -4.37 -9.20 11.69
CA LEU A 426 -5.60 -9.65 11.07
C LEU A 426 -6.76 -9.53 12.06
N ASP A 427 -7.69 -8.61 11.79
CA ASP A 427 -8.83 -8.32 12.66
C ASP A 427 -10.07 -9.13 12.26
N HIS A 428 -10.36 -9.21 10.96
CA HIS A 428 -11.55 -9.87 10.47
C HIS A 428 -11.31 -10.63 9.16
N LEU A 429 -12.09 -11.69 8.96
CA LEU A 429 -12.08 -12.51 7.75
C LEU A 429 -13.48 -12.57 7.16
N TYR A 430 -13.63 -12.03 5.95
CA TYR A 430 -14.88 -12.15 5.20
C TYR A 430 -14.75 -13.30 4.20
N GLN A 431 -15.75 -14.18 4.19
CA GLN A 431 -15.84 -15.28 3.25
C GLN A 431 -16.83 -14.96 2.14
N LEU A 432 -16.69 -15.63 0.98
CA LEU A 432 -17.74 -15.54 -0.04
C LEU A 432 -19.09 -15.87 0.56
N PRO A 433 -20.14 -15.06 0.27
CA PRO A 433 -21.47 -15.24 0.88
C PRO A 433 -22.07 -16.61 0.61
N GLU A 434 -21.93 -17.10 -0.62
CA GLU A 434 -22.49 -18.36 -1.03
C GLU A 434 -21.58 -19.54 -0.69
N LYS A 435 -21.95 -20.27 0.38
CA LYS A 435 -21.18 -21.45 0.82
C LYS A 435 -20.94 -22.48 -0.32
N ALA A 436 -21.93 -22.70 -1.19
CA ALA A 436 -21.83 -23.63 -2.30
C ALA A 436 -20.79 -23.24 -3.37
N LYS A 437 -20.41 -21.96 -3.40
CA LYS A 437 -19.42 -21.45 -4.36
C LYS A 437 -17.99 -21.41 -3.80
N ARG A 438 -17.76 -21.57 -2.52
CA ARG A 438 -16.43 -21.42 -1.90
C ARG A 438 -15.36 -22.36 -2.45
N ASP A 439 -15.74 -23.50 -2.95
CA ASP A 439 -14.83 -24.46 -3.57
C ASP A 439 -14.49 -24.14 -5.04
N THR A 440 -15.38 -23.44 -5.72
CA THR A 440 -15.31 -23.20 -7.18
C THR A 440 -15.07 -21.76 -7.57
N HIS A 441 -15.22 -20.82 -6.62
CA HIS A 441 -15.08 -19.39 -6.84
C HIS A 441 -14.11 -18.75 -5.82
N GLU A 442 -13.68 -17.56 -6.14
CA GLU A 442 -12.82 -16.70 -5.32
C GLU A 442 -13.33 -15.27 -5.39
N TRP A 443 -12.77 -14.38 -4.58
CA TRP A 443 -13.05 -12.96 -4.65
C TRP A 443 -12.51 -12.40 -5.97
N GLY A 444 -13.36 -11.70 -6.71
CA GLY A 444 -12.99 -11.02 -7.95
C GLY A 444 -12.55 -9.58 -7.68
N LEU A 445 -13.52 -8.69 -7.68
CA LEU A 445 -13.33 -7.28 -7.28
C LEU A 445 -13.40 -7.14 -5.77
N MET A 446 -12.74 -6.10 -5.26
CA MET A 446 -12.91 -5.61 -3.90
C MET A 446 -12.92 -4.09 -3.88
N MET A 447 -13.92 -3.52 -3.22
CA MET A 447 -14.01 -2.09 -2.91
C MET A 447 -14.58 -1.89 -1.50
N GLN A 448 -14.31 -0.76 -0.91
CA GLN A 448 -14.84 -0.35 0.39
C GLN A 448 -15.34 1.08 0.30
N GLU A 449 -16.52 1.34 0.83
CA GLU A 449 -17.07 2.69 1.00
C GLU A 449 -17.92 2.72 2.28
N ASP A 450 -17.73 3.75 3.09
CA ASP A 450 -18.39 3.91 4.39
C ASP A 450 -18.30 2.65 5.27
N GLU A 451 -19.45 2.11 5.71
CA GLU A 451 -19.54 0.92 6.55
C GLU A 451 -19.68 -0.39 5.74
N ARG A 452 -19.35 -0.37 4.44
CA ARG A 452 -19.59 -1.50 3.55
C ARG A 452 -18.35 -1.95 2.79
N ILE A 453 -18.26 -3.26 2.64
CA ILE A 453 -17.35 -3.93 1.73
C ILE A 453 -18.17 -4.46 0.56
N PHE A 454 -17.74 -4.12 -0.63
CA PHE A 454 -18.31 -4.61 -1.88
C PHE A 454 -17.35 -5.63 -2.49
N GLY A 455 -17.89 -6.76 -2.89
CA GLY A 455 -17.12 -7.83 -3.50
C GLY A 455 -17.86 -8.48 -4.66
N SER A 456 -17.10 -9.12 -5.53
CA SER A 456 -17.67 -9.94 -6.60
C SER A 456 -17.16 -11.38 -6.52
N THR A 457 -17.94 -12.33 -7.08
CA THR A 457 -17.50 -13.73 -7.18
C THR A 457 -17.04 -14.05 -8.59
N VAL A 458 -15.83 -14.54 -8.70
CA VAL A 458 -15.23 -15.00 -9.95
C VAL A 458 -14.89 -16.49 -9.86
N ILE A 459 -14.98 -17.22 -10.98
CA ILE A 459 -14.56 -18.62 -11.03
C ILE A 459 -13.08 -18.71 -10.64
N LYS A 460 -12.76 -19.67 -9.77
CA LYS A 460 -11.44 -19.86 -9.16
C LYS A 460 -10.31 -19.87 -10.20
N GLY A 461 -9.25 -19.11 -9.92
CA GLY A 461 -8.13 -18.89 -10.84
C GLY A 461 -8.33 -17.72 -11.81
N GLY A 462 -9.51 -17.08 -11.82
CA GLY A 462 -9.81 -15.94 -12.69
C GLY A 462 -9.09 -14.66 -12.27
N SER A 463 -9.08 -14.34 -10.98
CA SER A 463 -8.51 -13.10 -10.45
C SER A 463 -6.99 -13.09 -10.33
N TYR A 464 -6.35 -14.24 -10.40
CA TYR A 464 -4.91 -14.34 -10.15
C TYR A 464 -4.14 -14.71 -11.40
N THR A 465 -3.01 -14.06 -11.62
CA THR A 465 -2.08 -14.42 -12.66
C THR A 465 -0.84 -15.08 -12.08
N THR A 466 -0.29 -16.06 -12.78
CA THR A 466 1.05 -16.54 -12.49
C THR A 466 2.05 -15.52 -13.01
N TYR A 467 3.10 -15.32 -12.24
CA TYR A 467 4.24 -14.53 -12.68
C TYR A 467 4.79 -15.08 -14.00
N TRP A 468 4.90 -14.24 -15.04
CA TRP A 468 5.35 -14.68 -16.39
C TRP A 468 4.63 -15.91 -16.91
N GLY A 469 3.35 -16.11 -16.54
CA GLY A 469 2.55 -17.23 -17.03
C GLY A 469 2.45 -17.27 -18.54
N LYS A 470 2.04 -18.43 -19.09
CA LYS A 470 1.79 -18.64 -20.52
C LYS A 470 0.60 -17.86 -21.08
N GLU A 471 0.07 -16.94 -20.28
CA GLU A 471 -1.10 -16.14 -20.60
C GLU A 471 -0.77 -15.07 -21.64
N ALA A 472 -1.77 -14.71 -22.42
CA ALA A 472 -1.66 -13.64 -23.39
C ALA A 472 -1.15 -12.36 -22.71
N TRP A 473 -0.10 -11.81 -23.29
CA TRP A 473 0.50 -10.60 -22.80
C TRP A 473 -0.46 -9.41 -22.98
N TYR A 474 -0.51 -8.50 -22.01
CA TYR A 474 -1.37 -7.32 -22.04
C TYR A 474 -1.07 -6.36 -23.22
N ASP A 475 0.05 -6.56 -23.92
CA ASP A 475 0.43 -5.80 -25.12
C ASP A 475 -0.29 -6.24 -26.39
N GLN A 476 -1.16 -7.23 -26.35
CA GLN A 476 -1.90 -7.62 -27.54
C GLN A 476 -2.81 -6.47 -28.00
N ARG A 477 -2.64 -6.10 -29.25
CA ARG A 477 -3.33 -4.98 -29.89
C ARG A 477 -4.49 -5.41 -30.76
N GLU A 478 -4.60 -6.68 -31.05
CA GLU A 478 -5.55 -7.25 -32.00
C GLU A 478 -6.14 -8.56 -31.49
N GLY A 479 -7.32 -8.89 -31.97
CA GLY A 479 -8.01 -10.13 -31.70
C GLY A 479 -8.63 -10.20 -30.30
N THR A 480 -9.14 -11.37 -29.95
CA THR A 480 -9.78 -11.66 -28.68
C THR A 480 -8.81 -12.08 -27.60
N GLY A 481 -7.51 -12.03 -27.87
CA GLY A 481 -6.46 -12.56 -27.00
C GLY A 481 -6.25 -11.85 -25.66
N THR A 482 -6.95 -10.74 -25.40
CA THR A 482 -6.99 -10.10 -24.08
C THR A 482 -8.29 -10.44 -23.39
N PHE A 483 -8.23 -11.39 -22.47
CA PHE A 483 -9.37 -11.74 -21.64
C PHE A 483 -9.70 -10.61 -20.65
N LYS A 484 -10.96 -10.56 -20.24
CA LYS A 484 -11.44 -9.74 -19.12
C LYS A 484 -11.76 -10.64 -17.93
N VAL A 485 -11.43 -10.22 -16.74
CA VAL A 485 -11.91 -10.87 -15.53
C VAL A 485 -13.37 -10.49 -15.33
N CYS A 486 -14.22 -11.52 -15.30
CA CYS A 486 -15.67 -11.34 -15.20
C CYS A 486 -16.23 -12.14 -14.04
N SER A 487 -17.15 -11.53 -13.32
CA SER A 487 -17.81 -12.11 -12.15
C SER A 487 -19.27 -12.45 -12.43
N ASP A 488 -19.75 -13.49 -11.80
CA ASP A 488 -21.13 -13.98 -11.93
C ASP A 488 -22.06 -13.42 -10.84
N SER A 489 -21.52 -12.73 -9.87
CA SER A 489 -22.30 -12.01 -8.86
C SER A 489 -21.51 -10.85 -8.23
N LEU A 490 -22.26 -9.88 -7.74
CA LEU A 490 -21.80 -8.75 -6.94
C LEU A 490 -22.54 -8.77 -5.62
N PHE A 491 -21.89 -8.41 -4.52
CA PHE A 491 -22.51 -8.43 -3.19
C PHE A 491 -21.93 -7.33 -2.30
N SER A 492 -22.66 -7.02 -1.24
CA SER A 492 -22.21 -6.11 -0.17
C SER A 492 -22.30 -6.79 1.19
N ILE A 493 -21.30 -6.51 2.03
CA ILE A 493 -21.23 -6.95 3.42
C ILE A 493 -21.01 -5.72 4.29
N THR A 494 -21.88 -5.47 5.29
CA THR A 494 -21.58 -4.47 6.32
C THR A 494 -20.37 -4.91 7.13
N LYS A 495 -19.46 -3.99 7.44
CA LYS A 495 -18.28 -4.26 8.27
C LYS A 495 -18.62 -5.03 9.54
N ASN A 496 -17.76 -5.95 9.92
CA ASN A 496 -17.93 -6.85 11.08
C ASN A 496 -19.11 -7.85 11.01
N LYS A 497 -19.82 -7.94 9.87
CA LYS A 497 -20.76 -9.03 9.61
C LYS A 497 -20.10 -10.17 8.84
N THR A 498 -20.72 -11.34 8.86
CA THR A 498 -20.26 -12.54 8.13
C THR A 498 -21.09 -12.86 6.90
N GLU A 499 -22.27 -12.28 6.80
CA GLU A 499 -23.24 -12.54 5.74
C GLU A 499 -23.41 -11.31 4.86
N ALA A 500 -23.67 -11.53 3.58
CA ALA A 500 -23.99 -10.43 2.67
C ALA A 500 -25.33 -9.80 3.04
N ASP A 501 -25.39 -8.49 2.99
CA ASP A 501 -26.65 -7.74 3.12
C ASP A 501 -27.50 -7.93 1.87
N TRP A 502 -26.85 -7.99 0.70
CA TRP A 502 -27.48 -8.26 -0.58
C TRP A 502 -26.52 -8.93 -1.56
N THR A 503 -27.06 -9.58 -2.59
CA THR A 503 -26.32 -10.16 -3.71
C THR A 503 -27.09 -9.94 -5.01
N TYR A 504 -26.41 -9.40 -6.01
CA TYR A 504 -26.93 -9.22 -7.38
C TYR A 504 -26.38 -10.29 -8.31
N LYS A 505 -27.27 -10.82 -9.19
CA LYS A 505 -26.93 -11.82 -10.21
C LYS A 505 -27.86 -11.67 -11.40
N ASN A 506 -27.38 -11.24 -12.53
CA ASN A 506 -28.16 -11.16 -13.75
C ASN A 506 -27.30 -11.47 -14.99
N GLY A 507 -26.25 -10.70 -15.20
CA GLY A 507 -25.28 -10.88 -16.28
C GLY A 507 -23.93 -11.34 -15.80
N LEU A 508 -22.97 -11.36 -16.72
CA LEU A 508 -21.56 -11.55 -16.46
C LEU A 508 -20.89 -10.18 -16.34
N ILE A 509 -20.50 -9.80 -15.12
CA ILE A 509 -20.02 -8.46 -14.76
C ILE A 509 -18.55 -8.33 -15.16
N VAL A 510 -18.20 -7.29 -15.92
CA VAL A 510 -16.81 -6.95 -16.24
C VAL A 510 -16.19 -6.23 -15.04
N ASN A 511 -15.31 -6.90 -14.30
CA ASN A 511 -14.80 -6.41 -13.00
C ASN A 511 -14.18 -5.01 -13.06
N ALA A 512 -13.44 -4.69 -14.13
CA ALA A 512 -12.78 -3.40 -14.30
C ALA A 512 -13.75 -2.21 -14.50
N THR A 513 -15.06 -2.47 -14.56
CA THR A 513 -16.08 -1.43 -14.71
C THR A 513 -16.84 -1.11 -13.41
N VAL A 514 -16.63 -1.89 -12.35
CA VAL A 514 -17.35 -1.63 -11.10
C VAL A 514 -16.85 -0.32 -10.47
N THR A 515 -17.78 0.57 -10.21
CA THR A 515 -17.54 1.96 -9.76
C THR A 515 -18.61 2.34 -8.75
N ILE A 516 -18.23 3.02 -7.67
CA ILE A 516 -19.18 3.45 -6.64
C ILE A 516 -19.11 4.97 -6.50
N ALA A 517 -20.27 5.60 -6.50
CA ALA A 517 -20.44 7.02 -6.24
C ALA A 517 -21.88 7.32 -5.79
N ASP A 518 -22.06 8.31 -4.94
CA ASP A 518 -23.37 8.83 -4.50
C ASP A 518 -24.33 7.73 -4.01
N ASN A 519 -23.83 6.81 -3.18
CA ASN A 519 -24.57 5.64 -2.68
C ASN A 519 -25.12 4.71 -3.79
N LYS A 520 -24.49 4.72 -4.97
CA LYS A 520 -24.84 3.83 -6.07
C LYS A 520 -23.61 3.06 -6.52
N ILE A 521 -23.84 1.84 -6.97
CA ILE A 521 -22.83 1.03 -7.63
C ILE A 521 -23.18 0.85 -9.08
N TYR A 522 -22.22 1.18 -9.95
CA TYR A 522 -22.35 1.14 -11.39
C TYR A 522 -21.39 0.10 -11.97
N PHE A 523 -21.82 -0.59 -13.02
CA PHE A 523 -20.98 -1.54 -13.71
C PHE A 523 -21.54 -1.86 -15.10
N VAL A 524 -20.70 -2.49 -15.94
CA VAL A 524 -21.12 -3.08 -17.20
C VAL A 524 -21.16 -4.59 -17.06
N GLU A 525 -22.24 -5.20 -17.53
CA GLU A 525 -22.38 -6.65 -17.65
C GLU A 525 -22.78 -7.03 -19.07
N THR A 526 -22.39 -8.24 -19.50
CA THR A 526 -22.98 -8.87 -20.69
C THR A 526 -24.01 -9.91 -20.28
N ARG A 527 -25.11 -9.99 -21.02
CA ARG A 527 -26.15 -10.99 -20.84
C ARG A 527 -26.11 -12.06 -21.93
N ASN A 528 -25.13 -11.99 -22.82
CA ASN A 528 -24.95 -12.93 -23.89
C ASN A 528 -24.70 -14.38 -23.35
N ASP A 529 -25.48 -15.32 -23.85
CA ASP A 529 -25.45 -16.69 -23.36
C ASP A 529 -24.13 -17.43 -23.65
N ILE A 530 -23.44 -17.10 -24.74
CA ILE A 530 -22.13 -17.69 -25.06
C ILE A 530 -21.09 -17.21 -24.07
N ALA A 531 -21.04 -15.90 -23.78
CA ALA A 531 -20.13 -15.33 -22.80
C ALA A 531 -20.40 -15.89 -21.39
N LYS A 532 -21.67 -16.00 -20.98
CA LYS A 532 -22.07 -16.59 -19.69
C LYS A 532 -21.78 -18.08 -19.56
N ALA A 533 -21.67 -18.79 -20.66
CA ALA A 533 -21.35 -20.22 -20.66
C ALA A 533 -19.86 -20.54 -20.43
N ILE A 534 -18.97 -19.55 -20.48
CA ILE A 534 -17.55 -19.71 -20.26
C ILE A 534 -17.30 -20.19 -18.82
N LYS A 535 -16.48 -21.24 -18.69
CA LYS A 535 -16.20 -21.93 -17.42
C LYS A 535 -14.90 -21.45 -16.75
N THR A 536 -14.43 -20.28 -17.11
CA THR A 536 -13.27 -19.62 -16.49
C THR A 536 -13.67 -18.21 -16.09
N GLY A 537 -13.06 -17.66 -15.06
CA GLY A 537 -13.28 -16.25 -14.69
C GLY A 537 -12.63 -15.26 -15.67
N ARG A 538 -11.96 -15.77 -16.72
CA ARG A 538 -11.28 -14.97 -17.75
C ARG A 538 -11.95 -15.21 -19.09
N VAL A 539 -12.62 -14.19 -19.56
CA VAL A 539 -13.45 -14.26 -20.77
C VAL A 539 -12.73 -13.53 -21.90
N GLU A 540 -12.48 -14.24 -23.01
CA GLU A 540 -11.78 -13.73 -24.19
C GLU A 540 -12.56 -13.95 -25.50
N VAL A 541 -13.84 -14.30 -25.39
CA VAL A 541 -14.70 -14.51 -26.56
C VAL A 541 -15.31 -13.17 -27.02
N PRO A 542 -15.49 -12.96 -28.34
CA PRO A 542 -16.06 -11.71 -28.86
C PRO A 542 -17.45 -11.38 -28.33
N GLU A 543 -18.20 -12.38 -27.95
CA GLU A 543 -19.55 -12.28 -27.44
C GLU A 543 -19.64 -11.52 -26.09
N ILE A 544 -18.49 -11.27 -25.41
CA ILE A 544 -18.43 -10.40 -24.23
C ILE A 544 -18.87 -8.97 -24.56
N TRP A 545 -18.69 -8.55 -25.82
CA TRP A 545 -19.05 -7.19 -26.29
C TRP A 545 -20.49 -7.11 -26.80
N LEU A 546 -21.23 -8.21 -26.81
CA LEU A 546 -22.63 -8.26 -27.20
C LEU A 546 -23.56 -8.25 -26.00
N ASP A 547 -24.79 -7.78 -26.19
CA ASP A 547 -25.84 -7.74 -25.16
C ASP A 547 -25.36 -7.08 -23.87
N GLN A 548 -24.63 -5.96 -23.99
CA GLN A 548 -24.10 -5.19 -22.88
C GLN A 548 -25.16 -4.31 -22.25
N TYR A 549 -25.10 -4.22 -20.93
CA TYR A 549 -25.92 -3.35 -20.11
C TYR A 549 -25.04 -2.56 -19.15
N LEU A 550 -25.28 -1.25 -19.12
CA LEU A 550 -24.83 -0.38 -18.04
C LEU A 550 -25.90 -0.42 -16.93
N VAL A 551 -25.51 -0.79 -15.73
CA VAL A 551 -26.40 -1.07 -14.61
C VAL A 551 -26.07 -0.16 -13.44
N ALA A 552 -27.11 0.35 -12.75
CA ALA A 552 -26.99 1.06 -11.48
C ALA A 552 -27.83 0.38 -10.41
N LEU A 553 -27.20 0.06 -9.29
CA LEU A 553 -27.88 -0.44 -8.09
C LEU A 553 -27.76 0.58 -6.96
N ASP A 554 -28.71 0.58 -6.05
CA ASP A 554 -28.52 1.20 -4.74
C ASP A 554 -27.45 0.44 -3.95
N ALA A 555 -26.41 1.14 -3.52
CA ALA A 555 -25.27 0.50 -2.87
C ALA A 555 -25.63 -0.11 -1.49
N ASN A 556 -26.67 0.40 -0.82
CA ASN A 556 -27.07 -0.08 0.48
C ASN A 556 -27.99 -1.32 0.42
N THR A 557 -28.88 -1.37 -0.58
CA THR A 557 -29.91 -2.40 -0.69
C THR A 557 -29.67 -3.42 -1.80
N GLY A 558 -28.85 -3.09 -2.80
CA GLY A 558 -28.66 -3.89 -4.01
C GLY A 558 -29.84 -3.84 -4.98
N GLU A 559 -30.84 -2.96 -4.72
CA GLU A 559 -32.00 -2.81 -5.60
C GLU A 559 -31.58 -2.16 -6.92
N LEU A 560 -32.14 -2.67 -8.01
CA LEU A 560 -31.94 -2.10 -9.34
C LEU A 560 -32.60 -0.71 -9.44
N LEU A 561 -31.79 0.31 -9.64
CA LEU A 561 -32.28 1.67 -9.85
C LEU A 561 -32.63 1.91 -11.31
N TRP A 562 -31.73 1.53 -12.19
CA TRP A 562 -31.91 1.57 -13.65
C TRP A 562 -30.91 0.65 -14.35
N GLU A 563 -31.24 0.23 -15.55
CA GLU A 563 -30.37 -0.44 -16.50
C GLU A 563 -30.57 0.10 -17.90
N GLN A 564 -29.51 0.18 -18.66
CA GLN A 564 -29.53 0.68 -20.04
C GLN A 564 -28.73 -0.27 -20.93
N ALA A 565 -29.34 -0.76 -22.00
CA ALA A 565 -28.60 -1.44 -23.05
C ALA A 565 -27.64 -0.44 -23.72
N ILE A 566 -26.39 -0.84 -23.85
CA ILE A 566 -25.33 -0.01 -24.44
C ILE A 566 -24.70 -0.73 -25.64
N ASP A 567 -24.17 0.06 -26.55
CA ASP A 567 -23.40 -0.41 -27.69
C ASP A 567 -22.07 0.35 -27.69
N THR A 568 -20.98 -0.35 -27.44
CA THR A 568 -19.64 0.23 -27.38
C THR A 568 -18.71 -0.54 -28.30
N GLU A 569 -17.68 0.13 -28.81
CA GLU A 569 -16.58 -0.58 -29.47
C GLU A 569 -15.90 -1.55 -28.51
N ASP A 570 -15.41 -2.67 -29.05
CA ASP A 570 -14.77 -3.73 -28.28
C ASP A 570 -13.62 -3.18 -27.41
N GLY A 571 -13.65 -3.48 -26.14
CA GLY A 571 -12.58 -3.10 -25.21
C GLY A 571 -11.42 -4.11 -25.21
N ILE A 572 -10.82 -4.37 -26.36
CA ILE A 572 -9.83 -5.44 -26.55
C ILE A 572 -8.71 -5.37 -25.51
N VAL A 573 -8.15 -4.20 -25.26
CA VAL A 573 -7.08 -4.04 -24.24
C VAL A 573 -7.64 -3.44 -22.96
N VAL A 574 -8.28 -2.28 -23.04
CA VAL A 574 -8.84 -1.62 -21.86
C VAL A 574 -10.36 -1.46 -22.01
N PHE A 575 -11.05 -1.65 -20.89
CA PHE A 575 -12.47 -1.39 -20.77
C PHE A 575 -12.75 -0.98 -19.32
N TYR A 576 -12.93 0.30 -19.08
CA TYR A 576 -13.09 0.88 -17.77
C TYR A 576 -14.34 1.73 -17.66
N LEU A 577 -14.88 1.82 -16.46
CA LEU A 577 -15.93 2.77 -16.09
C LEU A 577 -15.40 3.69 -15.00
N THR A 578 -15.57 4.98 -15.20
CA THR A 578 -15.16 6.04 -14.28
C THR A 578 -16.34 6.95 -14.00
N TYR A 579 -16.53 7.37 -12.75
CA TYR A 579 -17.53 8.38 -12.41
C TYR A 579 -16.88 9.76 -12.21
N ALA A 580 -17.50 10.78 -12.79
CA ALA A 580 -17.14 12.18 -12.57
C ALA A 580 -18.30 13.12 -12.89
N ASN A 581 -18.58 14.08 -12.02
CA ASN A 581 -19.53 15.18 -12.27
C ASN A 581 -20.89 14.69 -12.82
N ASP A 582 -21.53 13.73 -12.16
CA ASP A 582 -22.81 13.10 -12.56
C ASP A 582 -22.77 12.36 -13.92
N MET A 583 -21.56 12.10 -14.42
CA MET A 583 -21.35 11.34 -15.65
C MET A 583 -20.65 10.03 -15.37
N LEU A 584 -21.01 8.99 -16.11
CA LEU A 584 -20.33 7.72 -16.21
C LEU A 584 -19.55 7.69 -17.52
N LEU A 585 -18.24 7.51 -17.43
CA LEU A 585 -17.33 7.54 -18.57
C LEU A 585 -16.84 6.11 -18.85
N ILE A 586 -17.27 5.53 -19.98
CA ILE A 586 -16.73 4.25 -20.45
C ILE A 586 -15.56 4.53 -21.39
N THR A 587 -14.40 3.98 -21.07
CA THR A 587 -13.22 4.01 -21.93
C THR A 587 -12.99 2.63 -22.51
N SER A 588 -12.94 2.52 -23.83
CA SER A 588 -12.56 1.28 -24.54
C SER A 588 -11.37 1.52 -25.47
N SER A 589 -10.62 0.46 -25.76
CA SER A 589 -9.47 0.51 -26.66
C SER A 589 -9.60 -0.57 -27.72
N LEU A 590 -9.89 -0.16 -28.96
CA LEU A 590 -9.92 -0.98 -30.16
C LEU A 590 -9.02 -0.36 -31.23
N ARG A 591 -8.06 -1.10 -31.77
CA ARG A 591 -7.07 -0.61 -32.73
C ARG A 591 -7.71 0.12 -33.93
N PRO A 592 -7.22 1.30 -34.31
CA PRO A 592 -6.08 2.02 -33.73
C PRO A 592 -6.50 3.09 -32.69
N LYS A 593 -7.69 3.00 -32.12
CA LYS A 593 -8.35 4.10 -31.42
C LYS A 593 -8.63 3.79 -29.95
N TYR A 594 -8.67 4.87 -29.18
CA TYR A 594 -9.45 4.95 -27.96
C TYR A 594 -10.85 5.48 -28.28
N HIS A 595 -11.83 4.94 -27.58
CA HIS A 595 -13.20 5.40 -27.56
C HIS A 595 -13.57 5.81 -26.13
N LEU A 596 -14.23 6.94 -26.00
CA LEU A 596 -14.69 7.48 -24.74
C LEU A 596 -16.17 7.82 -24.87
N TYR A 597 -17.00 7.23 -24.04
CA TYR A 597 -18.45 7.41 -24.03
C TYR A 597 -18.87 8.07 -22.73
N GLY A 598 -19.72 9.09 -22.79
CA GLY A 598 -20.32 9.72 -21.62
C GLY A 598 -21.78 9.35 -21.48
N PHE A 599 -22.16 8.82 -20.33
CA PHE A 599 -23.51 8.47 -19.94
C PHE A 599 -23.94 9.28 -18.72
N SER A 600 -25.21 9.61 -18.62
CA SER A 600 -25.77 10.23 -17.43
C SER A 600 -25.80 9.23 -16.27
N ALA A 601 -25.24 9.55 -15.12
CA ALA A 601 -25.30 8.71 -13.92
C ALA A 601 -26.73 8.61 -13.34
N LYS A 602 -27.62 9.53 -13.73
CA LYS A 602 -29.01 9.56 -13.27
C LYS A 602 -29.86 8.44 -13.87
N ASP A 603 -29.66 8.14 -15.16
CA ASP A 603 -30.58 7.27 -15.92
C ASP A 603 -29.89 6.41 -16.99
N GLY A 604 -28.57 6.43 -17.08
CA GLY A 604 -27.79 5.65 -18.04
C GLY A 604 -27.90 6.17 -19.50
N THR A 605 -28.53 7.30 -19.75
CA THR A 605 -28.69 7.84 -21.11
C THR A 605 -27.32 8.26 -21.65
N GLN A 606 -26.93 7.77 -22.84
CA GLN A 606 -25.71 8.21 -23.51
C GLN A 606 -25.88 9.69 -23.95
N LYS A 607 -24.90 10.52 -23.60
CA LYS A 607 -24.88 11.95 -23.94
C LYS A 607 -23.95 12.24 -25.09
N TRP A 608 -22.78 11.57 -25.14
CA TRP A 608 -21.78 11.82 -26.16
C TRP A 608 -20.87 10.60 -26.38
N HIS A 609 -20.14 10.63 -27.50
CA HIS A 609 -19.07 9.68 -27.82
C HIS A 609 -17.94 10.44 -28.51
N SER A 610 -16.71 10.22 -28.08
CA SER A 610 -15.50 10.78 -28.68
C SER A 610 -14.47 9.69 -28.92
N SER A 611 -13.61 9.88 -29.90
CA SER A 611 -12.52 8.92 -30.18
C SER A 611 -11.30 9.63 -30.75
N HIS A 612 -10.13 9.05 -30.55
CA HIS A 612 -8.88 9.48 -31.15
C HIS A 612 -7.92 8.32 -31.33
N ASP A 613 -6.95 8.49 -32.22
CA ASP A 613 -5.95 7.46 -32.49
C ASP A 613 -4.94 7.33 -31.33
N TRP A 614 -4.46 6.12 -31.06
CA TRP A 614 -3.37 5.89 -30.12
C TRP A 614 -2.13 6.69 -30.54
N VAL A 615 -1.34 7.11 -29.57
CA VAL A 615 0.00 7.63 -29.84
C VAL A 615 0.83 6.51 -30.45
N SER A 616 1.31 6.72 -31.70
CA SER A 616 2.04 5.69 -32.42
C SER A 616 3.42 5.41 -31.80
N ASP A 617 3.92 4.18 -32.00
CA ASP A 617 5.27 3.71 -31.71
C ASP A 617 5.71 3.74 -30.24
N ASN A 618 4.76 3.71 -29.32
CA ASN A 618 5.05 3.59 -27.92
C ASN A 618 4.63 2.21 -27.40
N HIS A 619 5.54 1.51 -26.76
CA HIS A 619 5.22 0.29 -26.04
C HIS A 619 4.18 0.57 -24.96
N GLY A 620 2.98 0.00 -25.09
CA GLY A 620 1.86 0.24 -24.18
C GLY A 620 1.01 1.49 -24.49
N SER A 621 1.18 2.15 -25.64
CA SER A 621 0.39 3.31 -26.02
C SER A 621 -1.12 3.03 -26.11
N HIS A 622 -1.50 1.79 -26.35
CA HIS A 622 -2.87 1.29 -26.41
C HIS A 622 -3.51 1.02 -25.03
N MET A 623 -2.73 1.18 -23.96
CA MET A 623 -3.15 0.94 -22.59
C MET A 623 -3.04 2.22 -21.78
N ILE A 624 -4.16 2.73 -21.31
CA ILE A 624 -4.23 3.82 -20.35
C ILE A 624 -5.54 3.72 -19.57
N HIS A 625 -5.51 4.00 -18.30
CA HIS A 625 -6.69 4.33 -17.53
C HIS A 625 -6.90 5.83 -17.58
N PRO A 626 -8.10 6.35 -17.83
CA PRO A 626 -8.35 7.78 -17.86
C PRO A 626 -8.14 8.40 -16.47
N ALA A 627 -7.72 9.67 -16.43
CA ALA A 627 -7.66 10.44 -15.20
C ALA A 627 -8.59 11.66 -15.31
N VAL A 628 -9.28 12.00 -14.23
CA VAL A 628 -10.18 13.15 -14.22
C VAL A 628 -9.72 14.17 -13.20
N THR A 629 -9.64 15.44 -13.60
CA THR A 629 -9.48 16.55 -12.68
C THR A 629 -10.33 17.73 -13.14
N GLY A 630 -11.08 18.32 -12.20
CA GLY A 630 -12.06 19.34 -12.51
C GLY A 630 -13.11 18.84 -13.51
N GLU A 631 -13.25 19.51 -14.62
CA GLU A 631 -14.22 19.20 -15.69
C GLU A 631 -13.58 18.45 -16.88
N THR A 632 -12.31 18.03 -16.75
CA THR A 632 -11.56 17.42 -17.84
C THR A 632 -11.24 15.96 -17.54
N VAL A 633 -11.57 15.07 -18.47
CA VAL A 633 -11.06 13.70 -18.52
C VAL A 633 -9.87 13.63 -19.48
N PHE A 634 -8.75 13.18 -18.95
CA PHE A 634 -7.49 13.04 -19.69
C PHE A 634 -7.32 11.60 -20.18
N LEU A 635 -7.12 11.47 -21.48
CA LEU A 635 -6.84 10.21 -22.16
C LEU A 635 -5.81 10.50 -23.27
N GLU A 636 -4.54 10.25 -23.01
CA GLU A 636 -3.39 10.66 -23.82
C GLU A 636 -3.60 10.52 -25.34
N PRO A 637 -3.30 11.56 -26.16
CA PRO A 637 -2.77 12.87 -25.77
C PRO A 637 -3.85 13.92 -25.51
N MET A 638 -5.11 13.52 -25.42
CA MET A 638 -6.26 14.41 -25.40
C MET A 638 -6.80 14.65 -23.99
N GLY A 639 -7.40 15.81 -23.80
CA GLY A 639 -8.30 16.13 -22.70
C GLY A 639 -9.68 16.50 -23.25
N TYR A 640 -10.72 15.88 -22.69
CA TYR A 640 -12.11 16.08 -23.12
C TYR A 640 -12.97 16.65 -21.98
N SER A 641 -13.98 17.42 -22.34
CA SER A 641 -15.01 17.83 -21.38
C SER A 641 -15.77 16.60 -20.86
N VAL A 642 -15.84 16.43 -19.54
CA VAL A 642 -16.65 15.38 -18.92
C VAL A 642 -18.12 15.48 -19.32
N ALA A 643 -18.65 16.70 -19.40
CA ALA A 643 -20.06 16.95 -19.67
C ALA A 643 -20.45 16.76 -21.13
N THR A 644 -19.59 17.14 -22.10
CA THR A 644 -19.95 17.21 -23.53
C THR A 644 -19.12 16.30 -24.43
N GLY A 645 -18.00 15.77 -23.98
CA GLY A 645 -17.05 15.00 -24.78
C GLY A 645 -16.30 15.85 -25.83
N GLU A 646 -16.45 17.18 -25.81
CA GLU A 646 -15.67 18.07 -26.65
C GLU A 646 -14.20 18.04 -26.29
N LYS A 647 -13.33 18.02 -27.29
CA LYS A 647 -11.89 18.13 -27.09
C LYS A 647 -11.54 19.52 -26.54
N LEU A 648 -11.01 19.55 -25.34
CA LEU A 648 -10.55 20.79 -24.69
C LEU A 648 -9.06 21.02 -24.93
N ARG A 649 -8.28 19.93 -25.01
CA ARG A 649 -6.81 19.96 -25.12
C ARG A 649 -6.29 18.78 -25.96
N ASP A 650 -5.08 18.95 -26.52
CA ASP A 650 -4.32 17.92 -27.25
C ASP A 650 -2.81 18.01 -26.98
N ASP A 651 -2.44 18.59 -25.86
CA ASP A 651 -1.09 18.94 -25.45
C ASP A 651 -0.57 18.14 -24.23
N LEU A 652 -1.30 17.09 -23.82
CA LEU A 652 -0.83 16.24 -22.74
C LEU A 652 0.54 15.64 -23.07
N GLY A 653 1.49 15.84 -22.16
CA GLY A 653 2.85 15.33 -22.29
C GLY A 653 2.90 13.82 -22.52
N ARG A 654 3.80 13.41 -23.45
CA ARG A 654 3.91 12.01 -23.87
C ARG A 654 4.27 11.08 -22.74
N ARG A 655 3.48 10.02 -22.58
CA ARG A 655 3.72 8.90 -21.70
C ARG A 655 4.56 7.83 -22.43
N GLU A 656 5.43 7.13 -21.73
CA GLU A 656 6.20 6.02 -22.30
C GLU A 656 5.96 4.70 -21.58
N GLY A 657 5.73 3.65 -22.37
CA GLY A 657 5.61 2.26 -21.92
C GLY A 657 4.32 1.97 -21.17
N CYS A 658 4.34 0.87 -20.41
CA CYS A 658 3.18 0.29 -19.74
C CYS A 658 2.87 1.03 -18.43
N ALA A 659 2.46 2.27 -18.50
CA ALA A 659 2.10 3.07 -17.34
C ALA A 659 0.76 3.77 -17.58
N THR A 660 0.08 4.12 -16.51
CA THR A 660 -1.08 5.00 -16.55
C THR A 660 -0.81 6.25 -15.71
N VAL A 661 -1.82 7.06 -15.52
CA VAL A 661 -1.72 8.41 -14.96
C VAL A 661 -2.35 8.44 -13.57
N ALA A 662 -1.68 9.11 -12.62
CA ALA A 662 -2.27 9.59 -11.39
C ALA A 662 -2.45 11.10 -11.48
N ALA A 663 -3.58 11.62 -11.00
CA ALA A 663 -3.89 13.03 -11.04
C ALA A 663 -3.95 13.66 -9.64
N THR A 664 -3.61 14.93 -9.61
CA THR A 664 -3.91 15.87 -8.54
C THR A 664 -4.81 16.98 -9.08
N SER A 665 -5.11 17.98 -8.29
CA SER A 665 -5.80 19.18 -8.79
C SER A 665 -4.97 19.97 -9.80
N ASN A 666 -3.63 19.88 -9.73
CA ASN A 666 -2.71 20.76 -10.47
C ASN A 666 -1.86 20.03 -11.52
N ALA A 667 -1.67 18.71 -11.37
CA ALA A 667 -0.74 17.97 -12.20
C ALA A 667 -1.21 16.56 -12.52
N LEU A 668 -0.70 16.03 -13.63
CA LEU A 668 -0.74 14.62 -13.97
C LEU A 668 0.65 14.00 -13.74
N ILE A 669 0.70 12.86 -13.05
CA ILE A 669 1.91 12.14 -12.71
C ILE A 669 1.93 10.82 -13.46
N TYR A 670 2.99 10.57 -14.22
CA TYR A 670 3.08 9.37 -15.07
C TYR A 670 4.53 9.02 -15.42
N ARG A 671 4.73 7.92 -16.12
CA ARG A 671 6.02 7.59 -16.72
C ARG A 671 6.15 8.28 -18.07
N GLY A 672 6.91 9.36 -18.10
CA GLY A 672 7.16 10.19 -19.28
C GLY A 672 8.39 9.76 -20.07
N GLU A 673 8.93 10.70 -20.86
CA GLU A 673 10.06 10.51 -21.75
C GLU A 673 11.27 9.89 -21.04
N ASN A 674 11.97 9.01 -21.74
CA ASN A 674 13.06 8.22 -21.19
C ASN A 674 12.68 7.36 -19.98
N ARG A 675 11.40 7.01 -19.86
CA ARG A 675 10.84 6.15 -18.80
C ARG A 675 11.00 6.71 -17.38
N ARG A 676 11.10 8.02 -17.23
CA ARG A 676 11.23 8.73 -15.94
C ARG A 676 9.89 9.03 -15.34
N VAL A 677 9.84 9.20 -14.02
CA VAL A 677 8.68 9.83 -13.39
C VAL A 677 8.58 11.27 -13.85
N ALA A 678 7.47 11.64 -14.44
CA ALA A 678 7.17 12.97 -14.94
C ALA A 678 5.96 13.56 -14.25
N MET A 679 5.94 14.87 -14.12
CA MET A 679 4.79 15.70 -13.79
C MET A 679 4.48 16.59 -14.98
N TRP A 680 3.23 16.65 -15.35
CA TRP A 680 2.69 17.58 -16.33
C TRP A 680 1.82 18.58 -15.62
N ASP A 681 2.25 19.82 -15.61
CA ASP A 681 1.50 20.93 -15.04
C ASP A 681 0.27 21.22 -15.91
N ILE A 682 -0.91 21.19 -15.32
CA ILE A 682 -2.18 21.31 -16.04
C ILE A 682 -2.39 22.73 -16.55
N GLU A 683 -1.97 23.75 -15.81
CA GLU A 683 -2.17 25.15 -16.16
C GLU A 683 -1.15 25.61 -17.21
N GLU A 684 0.13 25.31 -16.99
CA GLU A 684 1.21 25.76 -17.86
C GLU A 684 1.48 24.83 -19.06
N ALA A 685 0.91 23.63 -19.06
CA ALA A 685 1.16 22.57 -20.05
C ALA A 685 2.65 22.18 -20.19
N GLU A 686 3.38 22.29 -19.09
CA GLU A 686 4.82 21.97 -19.03
C GLU A 686 5.05 20.59 -18.43
N VAL A 687 5.97 19.83 -19.05
CA VAL A 687 6.44 18.53 -18.52
C VAL A 687 7.79 18.70 -17.86
N THR A 688 7.87 18.27 -16.61
CA THR A 688 9.14 18.13 -15.88
C THR A 688 9.35 16.68 -15.44
N SER A 689 10.60 16.25 -15.22
CA SER A 689 10.86 14.85 -14.82
C SER A 689 12.08 14.72 -13.91
N TRP A 690 12.04 13.72 -13.00
CA TRP A 690 13.20 13.36 -12.20
C TRP A 690 14.16 12.47 -12.98
N MET A 691 15.45 12.83 -12.94
CA MET A 691 16.49 11.98 -13.50
C MET A 691 16.68 10.73 -12.64
N ASN A 692 16.90 9.59 -13.31
CA ASN A 692 17.19 8.30 -12.66
C ASN A 692 16.10 7.76 -11.71
N LEU A 693 14.92 8.35 -11.71
CA LEU A 693 13.75 7.79 -11.02
C LEU A 693 12.79 7.20 -12.05
N ARG A 694 12.62 5.88 -11.98
CA ARG A 694 11.71 5.14 -12.84
C ARG A 694 10.62 4.52 -11.99
N PRO A 695 9.34 4.79 -12.27
CA PRO A 695 8.26 4.09 -11.61
C PRO A 695 8.19 2.64 -12.10
N SER A 696 7.61 1.77 -11.30
CA SER A 696 7.17 0.44 -11.74
C SER A 696 6.21 0.55 -12.93
N CYS A 697 5.89 -0.58 -13.52
CA CYS A 697 4.89 -0.60 -14.58
C CYS A 697 3.50 -0.32 -14.01
N TRP A 698 2.65 0.25 -14.83
CA TRP A 698 1.26 0.66 -14.60
C TRP A 698 1.15 1.87 -13.67
N LEU A 699 0.75 1.71 -12.43
CA LEU A 699 0.52 2.79 -11.48
C LEU A 699 1.25 2.47 -10.18
N SER A 700 2.37 3.12 -9.95
CA SER A 700 3.24 2.86 -8.80
C SER A 700 3.73 4.14 -8.10
N VAL A 701 3.40 5.29 -8.67
CA VAL A 701 3.65 6.60 -8.08
C VAL A 701 2.31 7.28 -7.89
N VAL A 702 1.98 7.60 -6.65
CA VAL A 702 0.67 8.15 -6.30
C VAL A 702 0.82 9.42 -5.44
N PRO A 703 0.00 10.44 -5.70
CA PRO A 703 -0.11 11.59 -4.81
C PRO A 703 -1.04 11.28 -3.64
N SER A 704 -0.64 11.59 -2.42
CA SER A 704 -1.47 11.43 -1.23
C SER A 704 -0.86 12.16 -0.04
N GLY A 705 -1.69 12.70 0.84
CA GLY A 705 -1.25 13.31 2.10
C GLY A 705 -0.39 14.56 1.95
N GLY A 706 -0.51 15.27 0.83
CA GLY A 706 0.35 16.39 0.47
C GLY A 706 1.71 15.98 -0.06
N MET A 707 1.90 14.72 -0.47
CA MET A 707 3.16 14.13 -0.93
C MET A 707 3.00 13.38 -2.26
N ILE A 708 4.10 13.17 -2.95
CA ILE A 708 4.21 12.14 -3.99
C ILE A 708 4.95 10.94 -3.39
N LEU A 709 4.33 9.77 -3.48
CA LEU A 709 4.82 8.51 -2.93
C LEU A 709 5.20 7.57 -4.05
N ALA A 710 6.45 7.11 -4.04
CA ALA A 710 7.01 6.23 -5.05
C ALA A 710 7.65 4.99 -4.39
N PRO A 711 6.85 4.07 -3.82
CA PRO A 711 7.41 2.86 -3.26
C PRO A 711 7.95 1.96 -4.36
N GLU A 712 9.14 1.41 -4.15
CA GLU A 712 9.77 0.50 -5.10
C GLU A 712 9.47 -0.95 -4.70
N GLY A 713 8.63 -1.59 -5.47
CA GLY A 713 8.18 -2.94 -5.15
C GLY A 713 8.60 -4.01 -6.12
N GLY A 714 9.37 -3.68 -7.13
CA GLY A 714 9.63 -4.68 -8.12
C GLY A 714 10.88 -4.52 -8.95
N GLY A 715 11.56 -5.64 -9.15
CA GLY A 715 12.55 -5.85 -10.20
C GLY A 715 11.88 -5.99 -11.56
N GLY A 716 12.41 -6.80 -12.42
CA GLY A 716 11.85 -7.10 -13.74
C GLY A 716 12.35 -6.15 -14.80
N CYS A 717 11.55 -5.70 -15.69
CA CYS A 717 11.86 -4.89 -16.88
C CYS A 717 12.86 -3.74 -16.61
N SER A 718 14.10 -4.06 -16.18
CA SER A 718 15.11 -3.07 -15.84
C SER A 718 15.83 -2.58 -17.09
N CYS A 719 15.94 -1.30 -17.26
CA CYS A 719 16.65 -0.67 -18.36
C CYS A 719 17.43 0.54 -17.84
N GLY A 720 18.66 0.37 -17.46
CA GLY A 720 19.54 1.46 -17.05
C GLY A 720 19.75 1.61 -15.54
N ASN A 721 20.38 2.70 -15.16
CA ASN A 721 20.75 2.99 -13.78
C ASN A 721 19.62 3.77 -13.10
N TRP A 722 18.80 3.07 -12.36
CA TRP A 722 17.67 3.65 -11.63
C TRP A 722 17.91 3.59 -10.13
N VAL A 723 17.31 4.56 -9.42
CA VAL A 723 17.20 4.48 -7.96
C VAL A 723 16.16 3.41 -7.64
N GLU A 724 16.59 2.33 -7.00
CA GLU A 724 15.76 1.18 -6.68
C GLU A 724 15.47 1.10 -5.17
N THR A 725 14.87 2.17 -4.65
CA THR A 725 14.43 2.27 -3.25
C THR A 725 13.11 3.02 -3.18
N SER A 726 12.36 2.83 -2.11
CA SER A 726 11.15 3.61 -1.86
C SER A 726 11.48 5.06 -1.54
N LEU A 727 10.65 5.98 -2.03
CA LEU A 727 10.83 7.43 -1.91
C LEU A 727 9.51 8.13 -1.60
N GLY A 728 9.61 9.18 -0.80
CA GLY A 728 8.55 10.17 -0.63
C GLY A 728 9.07 11.57 -0.99
N PHE A 729 8.25 12.35 -1.69
CA PHE A 729 8.55 13.73 -2.07
C PHE A 729 7.53 14.67 -1.44
N LEU A 730 8.01 15.77 -0.92
CA LEU A 730 7.20 16.83 -0.34
C LEU A 730 7.38 18.10 -1.17
N PRO A 731 6.33 18.92 -1.37
CA PRO A 731 6.47 20.25 -1.95
C PRO A 731 7.49 21.11 -1.21
N ASP A 732 8.32 21.79 -1.96
CA ASP A 732 9.34 22.72 -1.43
C ASP A 732 9.07 24.12 -1.94
N PHE A 733 8.47 24.93 -1.11
CA PHE A 733 8.21 26.35 -1.37
C PHE A 733 9.18 27.25 -0.60
N SER A 734 10.38 26.76 -0.29
CA SER A 734 11.41 27.56 0.35
C SER A 734 12.05 28.51 -0.66
N ASP A 735 11.41 29.64 -0.90
CA ASP A 735 12.05 30.89 -1.37
C ASP A 735 11.99 31.97 -0.29
#